data_3d10640c454f2058eeeec17937f9bcf1
#
_entry.id   3d10640c454f2058eeeec17937f9bcf1
#
_cell.length_a   1.000
_cell.length_b   1.000
_cell.length_c   1.000
_cell.angle_alpha   90.00
_cell.angle_beta   90.00
_cell.angle_gamma   90.00
#
_symmetry.space_group_name_H-M   'P 1'
#
loop_
_entity.id
_entity.type
_entity.pdbx_description
1 polymer ?
#
loop_
_entity_poly.entity_id
_entity_poly.type
_entity_poly.pdbx_seq_one_letter_code
_entity_poly.pdbx_strand_id
1 'polypeptide(L)'
;MLNRNMIAVVLAFSIGVVLGPRLAEAQEAESEDVFGLTALDSLLNIPVSSASKYEQAQEEAPASISILTSEDFERYGWRTLSEALSSLPGFYSTYDRSYEFVGARGFSRPSDYNNRFLLLIDGHRYNDNFYDAAATGTDLVIGLESVDRIEVVRGPGSVVYGNSAMFGVINVIPRAGSTIQGATVVANGGSYGTASGSVVGGSQLGQDAEFMISATFADVDGQDLYYPEFDDPGSNFGMAEGIDYDRRFGFFGTFRWSDLTFHGSVGRRTKAVPTAPWETLFNTEMESTDERWWAELRYDRDLSAKTGITVLGSADYYGFEGDYPYEDGMEFDQNRSNWFGAEARFRWDPVAINRLEVGAEYRYSTRAYYAAGSADEIWTEFDNDFSIASLYVNNAVQLTRTLALTLGLRGDYYSTTQGTLTPRAAAVYHPADHTSLKLLYGQAYRAPNQNEFYYEEPDFWATNPDIRPETIRTLEFVWQQQLGKVVTGSASLFRYEVDDLIDTVEDEEGVGMYDNLESVDANGFEVDLTARASSGLSAFGNYTFQKATGTDDVELTNSPAHLVRMGVSVPVAKRTFLSAEARYESPRLTVEDTRTDDFTVVNLTLFTRELPGVLKGSLSVRNVFDTDYANPSGWEHTQASIAQNGRHFLIMLGAEF
;
A
#
# COMPACT_ATOMS: atom_id res chain seq x y z
N MET A 1 -34.61 5.79 -6.97
CA MET A 1 -34.26 6.70 -8.11
C MET A 1 -32.79 6.51 -8.35
N LEU A 2 -32.39 6.03 -9.52
CA LEU A 2 -30.97 5.88 -9.87
C LEU A 2 -30.31 7.26 -9.89
N ASN A 3 -29.28 7.48 -9.07
CA ASN A 3 -28.54 8.72 -8.99
C ASN A 3 -27.81 8.99 -10.33
N ARG A 4 -27.70 10.24 -10.75
CA ARG A 4 -27.04 10.64 -12.03
C ARG A 4 -25.61 10.10 -12.14
N ASN A 5 -24.91 9.91 -11.01
CA ASN A 5 -23.57 9.37 -10.96
C ASN A 5 -23.51 7.86 -11.28
N MET A 6 -24.55 7.10 -10.92
CA MET A 6 -24.68 5.68 -11.30
C MET A 6 -24.95 5.49 -12.80
N ILE A 7 -25.59 6.47 -13.45
CA ILE A 7 -25.85 6.44 -14.90
C ILE A 7 -24.53 6.61 -15.70
N ALA A 8 -23.60 7.43 -15.22
CA ALA A 8 -22.27 7.58 -15.84
C ALA A 8 -21.45 6.27 -15.76
N VAL A 9 -21.55 5.54 -14.66
CA VAL A 9 -20.90 4.23 -14.47
C VAL A 9 -21.52 3.16 -15.39
N VAL A 10 -22.85 3.17 -15.58
CA VAL A 10 -23.57 2.26 -16.50
C VAL A 10 -23.24 2.58 -17.96
N LEU A 11 -23.05 3.86 -18.32
CA LEU A 11 -22.63 4.26 -19.66
C LEU A 11 -21.18 3.82 -19.97
N ALA A 12 -20.26 3.87 -19.01
CA ALA A 12 -18.89 3.35 -19.17
C ALA A 12 -18.89 1.82 -19.37
N PHE A 13 -19.78 1.10 -18.67
CA PHE A 13 -19.96 -0.35 -18.85
C PHE A 13 -20.54 -0.69 -20.24
N SER A 14 -21.43 0.16 -20.77
CA SER A 14 -22.04 -0.03 -22.08
C SER A 14 -21.03 0.12 -23.23
N ILE A 15 -19.98 0.91 -23.07
CA ILE A 15 -18.88 1.05 -24.04
C ILE A 15 -18.05 -0.24 -24.10
N GLY A 16 -17.83 -0.92 -22.97
CA GLY A 16 -17.15 -2.21 -22.93
C GLY A 16 -17.92 -3.34 -23.62
N VAL A 17 -19.26 -3.33 -23.56
CA VAL A 17 -20.14 -4.35 -24.19
C VAL A 17 -20.26 -4.16 -25.71
N VAL A 18 -20.15 -2.93 -26.22
CA VAL A 18 -20.18 -2.65 -27.67
C VAL A 18 -18.88 -3.09 -28.36
N LEU A 19 -17.78 -3.26 -27.65
CA LEU A 19 -16.51 -3.77 -28.17
C LEU A 19 -16.44 -5.31 -28.21
N GLY A 20 -17.40 -6.00 -27.61
CA GLY A 20 -17.46 -7.48 -27.51
C GLY A 20 -17.33 -8.27 -28.82
N PRO A 21 -17.92 -7.83 -29.96
CA PRO A 21 -17.79 -8.57 -31.22
C PRO A 21 -16.38 -8.54 -31.84
N ARG A 22 -15.57 -7.51 -31.53
CA ARG A 22 -14.19 -7.40 -32.05
C ARG A 22 -13.16 -8.20 -31.27
N LEU A 23 -13.49 -8.65 -30.06
CA LEU A 23 -12.61 -9.51 -29.24
C LEU A 23 -12.54 -10.94 -29.78
N ALA A 24 -13.55 -11.40 -30.53
CA ALA A 24 -13.61 -12.75 -31.09
C ALA A 24 -12.78 -12.91 -32.39
N GLU A 25 -12.53 -11.86 -33.14
CA GLU A 25 -11.76 -11.90 -34.40
C GLU A 25 -10.24 -11.77 -34.21
N ALA A 26 -9.75 -11.44 -33.00
CA ALA A 26 -8.33 -11.29 -32.70
C ALA A 26 -7.61 -12.62 -32.43
N GLN A 27 -8.25 -13.77 -32.63
CA GLN A 27 -7.80 -15.07 -32.13
C GLN A 27 -6.89 -15.87 -33.09
N GLU A 28 -6.51 -15.36 -34.25
CA GLU A 28 -5.71 -16.10 -35.26
C GLU A 28 -4.54 -15.31 -35.89
N ALA A 29 -3.77 -14.59 -35.08
CA ALA A 29 -2.45 -14.15 -35.54
C ALA A 29 -1.40 -14.63 -34.52
N GLU A 30 -0.61 -15.63 -34.90
CA GLU A 30 0.75 -15.80 -34.37
C GLU A 30 1.52 -14.51 -34.70
N SER A 31 1.41 -13.50 -33.85
CA SER A 31 2.18 -12.28 -33.99
C SER A 31 3.33 -12.33 -32.98
N GLU A 32 4.55 -12.16 -33.48
CA GLU A 32 5.65 -11.57 -32.73
C GLU A 32 5.07 -10.49 -31.80
N ASP A 33 5.53 -10.42 -30.56
CA ASP A 33 5.08 -9.47 -29.54
C ASP A 33 5.35 -8.00 -29.99
N VAL A 34 4.51 -7.55 -30.93
CA VAL A 34 4.63 -6.23 -31.59
C VAL A 34 4.39 -5.10 -30.60
N PHE A 35 3.73 -5.39 -29.45
CA PHE A 35 3.32 -4.39 -28.48
C PHE A 35 4.13 -4.44 -27.17
N GLY A 36 5.00 -5.45 -26.99
CA GLY A 36 5.79 -5.64 -25.76
C GLY A 36 4.90 -5.88 -24.53
N LEU A 37 3.76 -6.55 -24.73
CA LEU A 37 2.74 -6.73 -23.70
C LEU A 37 2.91 -8.05 -22.99
N THR A 38 2.81 -8.03 -21.69
CA THR A 38 2.66 -9.23 -20.90
C THR A 38 1.28 -9.83 -21.16
N ALA A 39 1.23 -10.89 -21.94
CA ALA A 39 -0.03 -11.60 -22.20
C ALA A 39 -0.66 -12.12 -20.88
N LEU A 40 -1.97 -12.30 -20.84
CA LEU A 40 -2.66 -12.77 -19.63
C LEU A 40 -2.06 -14.10 -19.11
N ASP A 41 -1.74 -15.02 -20.00
CA ASP A 41 -1.08 -16.30 -19.62
C ASP A 41 0.28 -16.06 -18.94
N SER A 42 1.04 -15.04 -19.36
CA SER A 42 2.30 -14.67 -18.72
C SER A 42 2.09 -14.02 -17.35
N LEU A 43 1.02 -13.24 -17.16
CA LEU A 43 0.68 -12.65 -15.86
C LEU A 43 0.20 -13.69 -14.84
N LEU A 44 -0.63 -14.64 -15.28
CA LEU A 44 -1.10 -15.73 -14.42
C LEU A 44 0.04 -16.66 -14.00
N ASN A 45 1.09 -16.72 -14.81
CA ASN A 45 2.32 -17.46 -14.53
C ASN A 45 3.39 -16.64 -13.81
N ILE A 46 3.16 -15.33 -13.50
CA ILE A 46 4.09 -14.58 -12.64
C ILE A 46 4.11 -15.28 -11.28
N PRO A 47 5.28 -15.80 -10.86
CA PRO A 47 5.38 -16.41 -9.56
C PRO A 47 5.20 -15.35 -8.48
N VAL A 48 4.37 -15.64 -7.50
CA VAL A 48 4.14 -14.78 -6.33
C VAL A 48 4.83 -15.36 -5.10
N SER A 49 5.52 -14.54 -4.36
CA SER A 49 6.23 -14.95 -3.14
C SER A 49 5.58 -14.46 -1.86
N SER A 50 4.78 -13.40 -1.94
CA SER A 50 4.28 -12.66 -0.77
C SER A 50 3.29 -13.44 0.11
N ALA A 51 2.67 -14.51 -0.38
CA ALA A 51 1.75 -15.32 0.43
C ALA A 51 2.44 -16.35 1.33
N SER A 52 3.69 -16.75 1.01
CA SER A 52 4.35 -17.90 1.64
C SER A 52 5.87 -17.77 1.77
N LYS A 53 6.47 -16.62 1.40
CA LYS A 53 7.93 -16.39 1.30
C LYS A 53 8.66 -17.33 0.32
N TYR A 54 7.93 -18.02 -0.57
CA TYR A 54 8.49 -18.79 -1.70
C TYR A 54 7.63 -18.62 -2.95
N GLU A 55 8.23 -18.77 -4.10
CA GLU A 55 7.58 -18.61 -5.40
C GLU A 55 6.57 -19.73 -5.68
N GLN A 56 5.37 -19.35 -6.10
CA GLN A 56 4.27 -20.24 -6.48
C GLN A 56 3.33 -19.53 -7.47
N ALA A 57 2.54 -20.29 -8.22
CA ALA A 57 1.53 -19.69 -9.08
C ALA A 57 0.44 -18.99 -8.24
N GLN A 58 -0.10 -17.88 -8.75
CA GLN A 58 -1.14 -17.12 -8.05
C GLN A 58 -2.39 -17.96 -7.71
N GLU A 59 -2.78 -18.87 -8.60
CA GLU A 59 -3.92 -19.76 -8.39
C GLU A 59 -3.68 -20.83 -7.31
N GLU A 60 -2.42 -21.22 -7.08
CA GLU A 60 -2.01 -22.19 -6.05
C GLU A 60 -1.80 -21.53 -4.69
N ALA A 61 -1.60 -20.23 -4.67
CA ALA A 61 -1.29 -19.50 -3.45
C ALA A 61 -2.44 -19.59 -2.44
N PRO A 62 -2.15 -19.88 -1.15
CA PRO A 62 -3.15 -20.00 -0.10
C PRO A 62 -3.61 -18.61 0.40
N ALA A 63 -3.87 -17.68 -0.51
CA ALA A 63 -4.29 -16.31 -0.22
C ALA A 63 -5.05 -15.71 -1.41
N SER A 64 -5.76 -14.62 -1.16
CA SER A 64 -6.29 -13.73 -2.19
C SER A 64 -5.19 -12.75 -2.59
N ILE A 65 -4.68 -12.83 -3.82
CA ILE A 65 -3.55 -12.02 -4.29
C ILE A 65 -3.96 -11.21 -5.51
N SER A 66 -3.54 -9.94 -5.54
CA SER A 66 -3.60 -9.07 -6.71
C SER A 66 -2.19 -8.67 -7.13
N ILE A 67 -1.96 -8.51 -8.42
CA ILE A 67 -0.68 -8.08 -8.99
C ILE A 67 -0.92 -6.83 -9.82
N LEU A 68 -0.14 -5.78 -9.54
CA LEU A 68 -0.06 -4.56 -10.34
C LEU A 68 1.33 -4.49 -10.98
N THR A 69 1.40 -4.28 -12.30
CA THR A 69 2.66 -4.31 -13.03
C THR A 69 3.16 -2.92 -13.37
N SER A 70 4.46 -2.79 -13.68
CA SER A 70 5.03 -1.54 -14.18
C SER A 70 4.32 -1.01 -15.44
N GLU A 71 3.78 -1.91 -16.26
CA GLU A 71 2.97 -1.55 -17.43
C GLU A 71 1.66 -0.86 -17.02
N ASP A 72 1.01 -1.29 -15.94
CA ASP A 72 -0.19 -0.67 -15.41
C ASP A 72 0.11 0.77 -14.92
N PHE A 73 1.24 0.96 -14.23
CA PHE A 73 1.66 2.29 -13.76
C PHE A 73 1.84 3.26 -14.92
N GLU A 74 2.52 2.85 -15.99
CA GLU A 74 2.74 3.69 -17.17
C GLU A 74 1.43 4.00 -17.93
N ARG A 75 0.56 2.99 -18.09
CA ARG A 75 -0.68 3.13 -18.87
C ARG A 75 -1.74 3.97 -18.17
N TYR A 76 -1.92 3.78 -16.85
CA TYR A 76 -2.88 4.55 -16.07
C TYR A 76 -2.27 5.81 -15.48
N GLY A 77 -0.93 5.94 -15.51
CA GLY A 77 -0.18 7.10 -15.03
C GLY A 77 -0.23 7.23 -13.51
N TRP A 78 -0.28 6.13 -12.75
CA TRP A 78 -0.23 6.17 -11.29
C TRP A 78 1.13 6.66 -10.79
N ARG A 79 1.14 7.47 -9.72
CA ARG A 79 2.31 8.17 -9.20
C ARG A 79 2.71 7.73 -7.81
N THR A 80 1.74 7.26 -7.01
CA THR A 80 1.94 6.76 -5.66
C THR A 80 1.46 5.31 -5.55
N LEU A 81 1.94 4.62 -4.53
CA LEU A 81 1.48 3.28 -4.21
C LEU A 81 -0.03 3.28 -3.89
N SER A 82 -0.50 4.27 -3.16
CA SER A 82 -1.91 4.44 -2.79
C SER A 82 -2.83 4.60 -4.03
N GLU A 83 -2.42 5.39 -5.05
CA GLU A 83 -3.17 5.48 -6.32
C GLU A 83 -3.30 4.10 -6.97
N ALA A 84 -2.22 3.34 -7.04
CA ALA A 84 -2.22 2.00 -7.63
C ALA A 84 -3.08 1.01 -6.82
N LEU A 85 -2.94 0.99 -5.49
CA LEU A 85 -3.74 0.14 -4.59
C LEU A 85 -5.23 0.43 -4.68
N SER A 86 -5.61 1.72 -4.85
CA SER A 86 -7.01 2.13 -5.00
C SER A 86 -7.69 1.59 -6.25
N SER A 87 -6.97 0.98 -7.20
CA SER A 87 -7.55 0.27 -8.35
C SER A 87 -8.01 -1.15 -8.01
N LEU A 88 -7.60 -1.71 -6.86
CA LEU A 88 -7.86 -3.08 -6.46
C LEU A 88 -9.21 -3.25 -5.75
N PRO A 89 -9.81 -4.47 -5.79
CA PRO A 89 -11.03 -4.75 -5.05
C PRO A 89 -10.85 -4.53 -3.55
N GLY A 90 -11.82 -3.85 -2.93
CA GLY A 90 -11.85 -3.58 -1.49
C GLY A 90 -10.94 -2.47 -1.01
N PHE A 91 -10.02 -1.97 -1.84
CA PHE A 91 -9.11 -0.89 -1.47
C PHE A 91 -9.66 0.50 -1.80
N TYR A 92 -9.36 1.46 -0.94
CA TYR A 92 -9.63 2.89 -1.12
C TYR A 92 -8.57 3.70 -0.38
N SER A 93 -8.50 4.99 -0.67
CA SER A 93 -7.52 5.87 -0.03
C SER A 93 -8.16 7.13 0.51
N THR A 94 -7.53 7.70 1.50
CA THR A 94 -7.83 8.99 2.12
C THR A 94 -6.55 9.81 2.14
N TYR A 95 -6.60 11.08 1.74
CA TYR A 95 -5.47 11.99 1.78
C TYR A 95 -5.85 13.23 2.60
N ASP A 96 -5.10 13.47 3.66
CA ASP A 96 -5.31 14.56 4.61
C ASP A 96 -4.47 15.82 4.33
N ARG A 97 -3.82 15.90 3.18
CA ARG A 97 -2.83 16.90 2.77
C ARG A 97 -1.44 16.71 3.40
N SER A 98 -1.27 15.76 4.29
CA SER A 98 0.02 15.34 4.84
C SER A 98 0.39 13.94 4.38
N TYR A 99 -0.44 12.94 4.69
CA TYR A 99 -0.22 11.52 4.37
C TYR A 99 -1.38 10.90 3.61
N GLU A 100 -1.09 9.80 2.91
CA GLU A 100 -2.08 8.96 2.25
C GLU A 100 -2.37 7.72 3.09
N PHE A 101 -3.61 7.56 3.50
CA PHE A 101 -4.08 6.40 4.27
C PHE A 101 -4.81 5.43 3.35
N VAL A 102 -4.49 4.14 3.49
CA VAL A 102 -5.11 3.07 2.70
C VAL A 102 -6.13 2.34 3.55
N GLY A 103 -7.33 2.19 3.02
CA GLY A 103 -8.36 1.35 3.61
C GLY A 103 -8.53 0.05 2.84
N ALA A 104 -8.93 -1.01 3.54
CA ALA A 104 -9.31 -2.28 2.94
C ALA A 104 -10.53 -2.88 3.62
N ARG A 105 -11.47 -3.34 2.79
CA ARG A 105 -12.65 -4.10 3.25
C ARG A 105 -13.47 -3.38 4.32
N GLY A 106 -13.57 -2.05 4.23
CA GLY A 106 -14.36 -1.21 5.12
C GLY A 106 -13.62 -0.72 6.37
N PHE A 107 -12.35 -1.04 6.51
CA PHE A 107 -11.52 -0.52 7.58
C PHE A 107 -10.46 0.44 7.06
N SER A 108 -10.45 1.66 7.58
CA SER A 108 -9.38 2.65 7.46
C SER A 108 -9.54 3.67 8.58
N ARG A 109 -8.45 4.00 9.22
CA ARG A 109 -8.40 5.08 10.20
C ARG A 109 -7.39 6.12 9.71
N PRO A 110 -7.81 7.32 9.33
CA PRO A 110 -6.90 8.45 9.24
C PRO A 110 -6.13 8.59 10.55
N SER A 111 -4.91 9.09 10.50
CA SER A 111 -4.01 9.25 11.65
C SER A 111 -3.38 7.98 12.21
N ASP A 112 -3.67 6.79 11.65
CA ASP A 112 -3.02 5.53 12.07
C ASP A 112 -1.75 5.18 11.27
N TYR A 113 -1.37 6.03 10.31
CA TYR A 113 -0.19 5.89 9.45
C TYR A 113 -0.08 4.52 8.75
N ASN A 114 -1.22 3.87 8.44
CA ASN A 114 -1.30 2.55 7.80
C ASN A 114 -0.64 1.42 8.60
N ASN A 115 -0.54 1.52 9.92
CA ASN A 115 0.19 0.57 10.77
C ASN A 115 -0.43 -0.84 10.84
N ARG A 116 -1.61 -1.03 10.25
CA ARG A 116 -2.31 -2.32 10.12
C ARG A 116 -2.07 -3.01 8.78
N PHE A 117 -1.27 -2.37 7.90
CA PHE A 117 -0.75 -2.95 6.66
C PHE A 117 0.76 -3.17 6.75
N LEU A 118 1.21 -4.29 6.27
CA LEU A 118 2.65 -4.55 6.15
C LEU A 118 3.12 -4.16 4.75
N LEU A 119 4.03 -3.20 4.68
CA LEU A 119 4.73 -2.83 3.46
C LEU A 119 6.09 -3.51 3.40
N LEU A 120 6.37 -4.17 2.29
CA LEU A 120 7.64 -4.83 2.02
C LEU A 120 8.27 -4.27 0.74
N ILE A 121 9.60 -4.24 0.70
CA ILE A 121 10.39 -3.99 -0.52
C ILE A 121 11.26 -5.22 -0.79
N ASP A 122 10.91 -6.00 -1.82
CA ASP A 122 11.54 -7.30 -2.12
C ASP A 122 11.61 -8.25 -0.89
N GLY A 123 10.56 -8.21 -0.06
CA GLY A 123 10.45 -9.00 1.17
C GLY A 123 11.05 -8.36 2.42
N HIS A 124 11.85 -7.29 2.31
CA HIS A 124 12.32 -6.50 3.45
C HIS A 124 11.18 -5.66 4.03
N ARG A 125 10.98 -5.69 5.35
CA ARG A 125 9.95 -4.90 6.06
C ARG A 125 10.29 -3.41 6.00
N TYR A 126 9.38 -2.62 5.41
CA TYR A 126 9.54 -1.17 5.28
C TYR A 126 8.84 -0.37 6.39
N ASN A 127 7.88 -0.93 7.12
CA ASN A 127 7.29 -0.24 8.27
C ASN A 127 8.38 0.15 9.27
N ASP A 128 8.32 1.37 9.82
CA ASP A 128 9.24 1.79 10.87
C ASP A 128 8.96 1.02 12.18
N ASN A 129 9.81 1.23 13.19
CA ASN A 129 9.70 0.56 14.49
C ASN A 129 9.19 1.48 15.59
N PHE A 130 8.76 2.71 15.26
CA PHE A 130 8.23 3.67 16.21
C PHE A 130 6.70 3.78 16.12
N TYR A 131 6.18 4.11 14.92
CA TYR A 131 4.74 4.16 14.63
C TYR A 131 4.22 2.89 13.96
N ASP A 132 5.09 1.97 13.54
CA ASP A 132 4.78 0.85 12.62
C ASP A 132 4.19 1.34 11.28
N ALA A 133 4.45 2.57 10.88
CA ALA A 133 3.87 3.23 9.72
C ALA A 133 4.26 2.57 8.39
N ALA A 134 3.30 2.43 7.48
CA ALA A 134 3.52 1.98 6.11
C ALA A 134 3.38 3.16 5.12
N ALA A 135 4.48 3.56 4.50
CA ALA A 135 4.55 4.62 3.52
C ALA A 135 3.83 4.23 2.22
N THR A 136 2.68 4.83 1.92
CA THR A 136 1.87 4.49 0.74
C THR A 136 1.70 5.64 -0.24
N GLY A 137 1.99 6.84 0.19
CA GLY A 137 1.91 8.09 -0.56
C GLY A 137 3.26 8.57 -1.07
N THR A 138 3.46 9.87 -0.95
CA THR A 138 4.71 10.53 -1.32
C THR A 138 5.84 10.36 -0.30
N ASP A 139 5.53 9.82 0.86
CA ASP A 139 6.42 9.34 1.91
C ASP A 139 7.18 8.05 1.53
N LEU A 140 6.71 7.28 0.55
CA LEU A 140 7.49 6.21 -0.07
C LEU A 140 8.53 6.81 -1.01
N VAL A 141 9.79 6.83 -0.58
CA VAL A 141 10.90 7.44 -1.33
C VAL A 141 11.44 6.60 -2.48
N ILE A 142 10.87 5.43 -2.75
CA ILE A 142 11.22 4.56 -3.89
C ILE A 142 10.30 4.91 -5.06
N GLY A 143 10.89 5.35 -6.18
CA GLY A 143 10.11 5.70 -7.38
C GLY A 143 9.52 4.48 -8.08
N LEU A 144 8.26 4.59 -8.52
CA LEU A 144 7.56 3.51 -9.23
C LEU A 144 8.25 3.08 -10.53
N GLU A 145 9.10 3.92 -11.12
CA GLU A 145 9.91 3.58 -12.30
C GLU A 145 10.94 2.47 -12.04
N SER A 146 11.34 2.28 -10.77
CA SER A 146 12.23 1.18 -10.35
C SER A 146 11.48 -0.11 -10.02
N VAL A 147 10.14 -0.10 -10.02
CA VAL A 147 9.29 -1.22 -9.64
C VAL A 147 8.96 -2.08 -10.86
N ASP A 148 9.07 -3.39 -10.74
CA ASP A 148 8.60 -4.38 -11.70
C ASP A 148 7.11 -4.66 -11.50
N ARG A 149 6.73 -4.96 -10.25
CA ARG A 149 5.37 -5.24 -9.85
C ARG A 149 5.14 -5.00 -8.37
N ILE A 150 3.87 -4.88 -7.99
CA ILE A 150 3.41 -4.90 -6.61
C ILE A 150 2.55 -6.14 -6.41
N GLU A 151 2.90 -6.97 -5.43
CA GLU A 151 2.11 -8.12 -4.99
C GLU A 151 1.32 -7.71 -3.75
N VAL A 152 -0.01 -7.80 -3.83
CA VAL A 152 -0.91 -7.43 -2.72
C VAL A 152 -1.64 -8.67 -2.24
N VAL A 153 -1.28 -9.13 -1.04
CA VAL A 153 -1.99 -10.20 -0.32
C VAL A 153 -3.10 -9.56 0.50
N ARG A 154 -4.34 -9.89 0.22
CA ARG A 154 -5.51 -9.40 0.97
C ARG A 154 -5.81 -10.32 2.15
N GLY A 155 -6.07 -9.72 3.32
CA GLY A 155 -6.33 -10.44 4.56
C GLY A 155 -5.07 -10.76 5.37
N PRO A 156 -5.20 -11.55 6.46
CA PRO A 156 -4.18 -11.73 7.49
C PRO A 156 -2.91 -12.42 6.97
N GLY A 157 -1.77 -11.76 7.16
CA GLY A 157 -0.44 -12.23 6.77
C GLY A 157 0.51 -12.56 7.94
N SER A 158 0.06 -12.38 9.19
CA SER A 158 0.95 -12.43 10.35
C SER A 158 1.64 -13.78 10.59
N VAL A 159 1.06 -14.90 10.17
CA VAL A 159 1.73 -16.22 10.28
C VAL A 159 3.06 -16.24 9.54
N VAL A 160 3.18 -15.49 8.43
CA VAL A 160 4.39 -15.42 7.63
C VAL A 160 5.27 -14.25 8.06
N TYR A 161 4.67 -13.13 8.43
CA TYR A 161 5.36 -11.85 8.56
C TYR A 161 5.29 -11.20 9.95
N GLY A 162 4.41 -11.69 10.85
CA GLY A 162 4.24 -11.11 12.19
C GLY A 162 3.40 -9.82 12.20
N ASN A 163 3.82 -8.86 12.99
CA ASN A 163 3.15 -7.59 13.25
C ASN A 163 2.74 -6.81 12.00
N SER A 164 1.68 -6.01 12.10
CA SER A 164 1.14 -5.09 11.08
C SER A 164 0.49 -5.75 9.84
N ALA A 165 0.63 -7.06 9.65
CA ALA A 165 0.02 -7.77 8.53
C ALA A 165 -1.44 -8.18 8.82
N MET A 166 -2.29 -7.21 9.28
CA MET A 166 -3.68 -7.47 9.66
C MET A 166 -4.61 -7.50 8.44
N PHE A 167 -4.67 -6.42 7.70
CA PHE A 167 -5.58 -6.28 6.55
C PHE A 167 -4.92 -6.65 5.23
N GLY A 168 -3.59 -6.66 5.17
CA GLY A 168 -2.86 -7.06 3.98
C GLY A 168 -1.36 -6.96 4.10
N VAL A 169 -0.71 -7.58 3.11
CA VAL A 169 0.74 -7.45 2.87
C VAL A 169 0.91 -6.87 1.46
N ILE A 170 1.63 -5.76 1.37
CA ILE A 170 1.93 -5.06 0.13
C ILE A 170 3.42 -5.23 -0.12
N ASN A 171 3.81 -5.96 -1.16
CA ASN A 171 5.21 -6.21 -1.46
C ASN A 171 5.59 -5.58 -2.80
N VAL A 172 6.42 -4.55 -2.73
CA VAL A 172 6.96 -3.85 -3.89
C VAL A 172 8.19 -4.61 -4.38
N ILE A 173 8.08 -5.21 -5.56
CA ILE A 173 9.16 -5.99 -6.18
C ILE A 173 9.89 -5.08 -7.18
N PRO A 174 11.18 -4.79 -6.96
CA PRO A 174 11.96 -3.95 -7.87
C PRO A 174 12.35 -4.69 -9.16
N ARG A 175 12.66 -3.92 -10.20
CA ARG A 175 13.15 -4.44 -11.48
C ARG A 175 14.51 -5.11 -11.30
N ALA A 176 14.71 -6.23 -11.99
CA ALA A 176 16.02 -6.87 -12.05
C ALA A 176 16.98 -6.07 -12.95
N GLY A 177 18.26 -6.01 -12.58
CA GLY A 177 19.27 -5.34 -13.38
C GLY A 177 19.39 -5.92 -14.80
N SER A 178 19.21 -7.23 -14.90
CA SER A 178 19.21 -7.98 -16.17
C SER A 178 18.06 -7.60 -17.12
N THR A 179 16.96 -7.04 -16.62
CA THR A 179 15.82 -6.60 -17.45
C THR A 179 15.96 -5.16 -17.91
N ILE A 180 16.78 -4.33 -17.24
CA ILE A 180 16.99 -2.93 -17.58
C ILE A 180 18.02 -2.79 -18.71
N GLN A 181 19.18 -3.45 -18.58
CA GLN A 181 20.26 -3.47 -19.59
C GLN A 181 20.66 -2.08 -20.11
N GLY A 182 20.74 -1.09 -19.22
CA GLY A 182 21.05 0.29 -19.56
C GLY A 182 20.54 1.27 -18.53
N ALA A 183 19.94 2.36 -18.96
CA ALA A 183 19.36 3.37 -18.09
C ALA A 183 18.05 3.95 -18.63
N THR A 184 17.13 4.24 -17.73
CA THR A 184 15.92 5.01 -18.00
C THR A 184 15.98 6.31 -17.22
N VAL A 185 15.76 7.43 -17.90
CA VAL A 185 15.64 8.76 -17.28
C VAL A 185 14.22 9.26 -17.51
N VAL A 186 13.55 9.74 -16.48
CA VAL A 186 12.19 10.27 -16.55
C VAL A 186 12.15 11.66 -15.92
N ALA A 187 11.45 12.59 -16.56
CA ALA A 187 11.13 13.90 -16.02
C ALA A 187 9.62 14.13 -16.12
N ASN A 188 9.03 14.64 -15.05
CA ASN A 188 7.62 14.97 -14.98
C ASN A 188 7.43 16.45 -14.65
N GLY A 189 6.37 17.04 -15.20
CA GLY A 189 5.92 18.38 -14.87
C GLY A 189 4.40 18.46 -14.95
N GLY A 190 3.80 19.42 -14.24
CA GLY A 190 2.34 19.50 -14.25
C GLY A 190 1.76 20.63 -13.44
N SER A 191 0.47 20.49 -13.14
CA SER A 191 -0.26 21.41 -12.25
C SER A 191 0.37 21.44 -10.86
N TYR A 192 0.08 22.48 -10.10
CA TYR A 192 0.55 22.66 -8.73
C TYR A 192 2.08 22.81 -8.61
N GLY A 193 2.72 23.39 -9.62
CA GLY A 193 4.17 23.54 -9.66
C GLY A 193 4.95 22.21 -9.65
N THR A 194 4.33 21.11 -10.07
CA THR A 194 4.97 19.79 -10.04
C THR A 194 6.20 19.74 -10.94
N ALA A 195 7.35 19.44 -10.36
CA ALA A 195 8.58 19.09 -11.05
C ALA A 195 9.19 17.85 -10.38
N SER A 196 9.32 16.74 -11.11
CA SER A 196 9.94 15.54 -10.57
C SER A 196 10.74 14.80 -11.63
N GLY A 197 11.62 13.92 -11.19
CA GLY A 197 12.39 13.09 -12.09
C GLY A 197 12.96 11.86 -11.42
N SER A 198 13.30 10.88 -12.25
CA SER A 198 13.94 9.66 -11.80
C SER A 198 14.99 9.19 -12.81
N VAL A 199 15.97 8.48 -12.29
CA VAL A 199 16.97 7.74 -13.08
C VAL A 199 16.99 6.32 -12.55
N VAL A 200 16.81 5.34 -13.42
CA VAL A 200 16.91 3.92 -13.10
C VAL A 200 17.95 3.31 -14.03
N GLY A 201 19.00 2.74 -13.48
CA GLY A 201 20.04 2.07 -14.24
C GLY A 201 20.25 0.64 -13.77
N GLY A 202 20.60 -0.25 -14.69
CA GLY A 202 20.85 -1.63 -14.32
C GLY A 202 21.48 -2.44 -15.43
N SER A 203 22.20 -3.48 -15.04
CA SER A 203 22.84 -4.40 -15.99
C SER A 203 23.16 -5.73 -15.33
N GLN A 204 23.28 -6.74 -16.17
CA GLN A 204 23.91 -8.00 -15.80
C GLN A 204 25.44 -7.85 -15.86
N LEU A 205 26.14 -8.36 -14.86
CA LEU A 205 27.59 -8.36 -14.74
C LEU A 205 28.13 -9.80 -14.85
N GLY A 206 28.49 -10.21 -16.05
CA GLY A 206 28.90 -11.59 -16.33
C GLY A 206 27.71 -12.55 -16.27
N GLN A 207 27.91 -13.77 -15.72
CA GLN A 207 26.87 -14.81 -15.67
C GLN A 207 26.12 -14.85 -14.33
N ASP A 208 26.75 -14.40 -13.25
CA ASP A 208 26.32 -14.66 -11.88
C ASP A 208 25.96 -13.40 -11.10
N ALA A 209 26.13 -12.21 -11.68
CA ALA A 209 25.86 -10.97 -10.98
C ALA A 209 25.00 -10.01 -11.79
N GLU A 210 24.21 -9.21 -11.10
CA GLU A 210 23.45 -8.10 -11.66
C GLU A 210 23.31 -6.98 -10.62
N PHE A 211 23.08 -5.76 -11.11
CA PHE A 211 22.74 -4.63 -10.24
C PHE A 211 21.64 -3.78 -10.83
N MET A 212 20.91 -3.11 -9.95
CA MET A 212 20.00 -2.03 -10.29
C MET A 212 20.19 -0.90 -9.29
N ILE A 213 20.18 0.33 -9.77
CA ILE A 213 20.19 1.55 -8.96
C ILE A 213 19.12 2.49 -9.44
N SER A 214 18.49 3.21 -8.54
CA SER A 214 17.55 4.28 -8.87
C SER A 214 17.76 5.50 -7.98
N ALA A 215 17.49 6.66 -8.55
CA ALA A 215 17.42 7.92 -7.82
C ALA A 215 16.18 8.67 -8.26
N THR A 216 15.45 9.25 -7.31
CA THR A 216 14.23 10.02 -7.54
C THR A 216 14.32 11.34 -6.82
N PHE A 217 13.70 12.38 -7.37
CA PHE A 217 13.48 13.65 -6.72
C PHE A 217 12.13 14.21 -7.12
N ALA A 218 11.52 15.00 -6.25
CA ALA A 218 10.33 15.78 -6.57
C ALA A 218 10.34 17.09 -5.78
N ASP A 219 9.82 18.13 -6.43
CA ASP A 219 9.53 19.44 -5.87
C ASP A 219 8.15 19.84 -6.40
N VAL A 220 7.19 20.02 -5.49
CA VAL A 220 5.80 20.33 -5.78
C VAL A 220 5.42 21.52 -4.94
N ASP A 221 5.01 22.62 -5.56
CA ASP A 221 4.61 23.84 -4.83
C ASP A 221 3.29 23.65 -4.06
N GLY A 222 2.40 22.73 -4.54
CA GLY A 222 1.08 22.52 -3.97
C GLY A 222 0.06 23.55 -4.45
N GLN A 223 -0.99 23.75 -3.66
CA GLN A 223 -2.13 24.57 -3.99
C GLN A 223 -2.39 25.61 -2.90
N ASP A 224 -2.96 26.75 -3.31
CA ASP A 224 -3.68 27.62 -2.37
C ASP A 224 -5.05 27.01 -2.12
N LEU A 225 -5.40 26.77 -0.86
CA LEU A 225 -6.58 26.00 -0.45
C LEU A 225 -7.49 26.84 0.45
N TYR A 226 -8.80 26.78 0.19
CA TYR A 226 -9.79 27.44 1.04
C TYR A 226 -10.42 26.44 2.01
N TYR A 227 -10.42 26.82 3.30
CA TYR A 227 -11.04 26.08 4.39
C TYR A 227 -12.08 26.97 5.08
N PRO A 228 -13.39 26.66 4.92
CA PRO A 228 -14.47 27.48 5.48
C PRO A 228 -14.47 27.57 7.01
N GLU A 229 -13.87 26.61 7.69
CA GLU A 229 -13.71 26.58 9.15
C GLU A 229 -12.86 27.75 9.66
N PHE A 230 -11.99 28.30 8.81
CA PHE A 230 -11.09 29.41 9.11
C PHE A 230 -11.47 30.72 8.36
N ASP A 231 -12.71 30.84 7.88
CA ASP A 231 -13.15 32.04 7.12
C ASP A 231 -13.41 33.23 8.05
N ASP A 232 -12.34 33.81 8.57
CA ASP A 232 -12.33 35.02 9.36
C ASP A 232 -11.14 35.93 8.98
N PRO A 233 -11.19 37.27 9.29
CA PRO A 233 -10.10 38.17 8.93
C PRO A 233 -8.77 37.87 9.62
N GLY A 234 -8.76 37.20 10.76
CA GLY A 234 -7.53 36.83 11.49
C GLY A 234 -6.82 35.66 10.85
N SER A 235 -7.54 34.83 10.11
CA SER A 235 -7.06 33.59 9.49
C SER A 235 -7.02 33.68 7.94
N ASN A 236 -6.61 34.84 7.40
CA ASN A 236 -6.51 35.10 5.96
C ASN A 236 -7.81 34.74 5.19
N PHE A 237 -8.98 34.93 5.81
CA PHE A 237 -10.28 34.57 5.22
C PHE A 237 -10.35 33.10 4.75
N GLY A 238 -9.79 32.18 5.52
CA GLY A 238 -9.78 30.75 5.24
C GLY A 238 -8.84 30.29 4.10
N MET A 239 -7.99 31.18 3.59
CA MET A 239 -7.04 30.83 2.52
C MET A 239 -5.68 30.42 3.10
N ALA A 240 -5.31 29.15 2.88
CA ALA A 240 -3.97 28.63 3.11
C ALA A 240 -3.14 28.85 1.84
N GLU A 241 -2.18 29.78 1.87
CA GLU A 241 -1.42 30.22 0.70
C GLU A 241 0.05 29.79 0.78
N GLY A 242 0.53 29.03 -0.22
CA GLY A 242 1.95 28.66 -0.38
C GLY A 242 2.47 27.64 0.64
N ILE A 243 1.61 26.97 1.38
CA ILE A 243 1.95 26.03 2.46
C ILE A 243 1.41 24.60 2.23
N ASP A 244 1.33 24.16 0.95
CA ASP A 244 0.97 22.78 0.56
C ASP A 244 2.12 22.09 -0.19
N TYR A 245 3.35 22.56 -0.09
CA TYR A 245 4.48 22.00 -0.84
C TYR A 245 4.90 20.60 -0.35
N ASP A 246 5.50 19.81 -1.28
CA ASP A 246 6.06 18.48 -1.01
C ASP A 246 7.40 18.35 -1.73
N ARG A 247 8.48 18.15 -0.98
CA ARG A 247 9.84 18.01 -1.49
C ARG A 247 10.43 16.68 -1.06
N ARG A 248 10.95 15.90 -2.01
CA ARG A 248 11.51 14.60 -1.68
C ARG A 248 12.68 14.21 -2.56
N PHE A 249 13.56 13.40 -2.00
CA PHE A 249 14.53 12.65 -2.76
C PHE A 249 14.63 11.22 -2.22
N GLY A 250 15.00 10.29 -3.09
CA GLY A 250 15.24 8.91 -2.72
C GLY A 250 16.31 8.27 -3.58
N PHE A 251 17.06 7.38 -2.98
CA PHE A 251 17.99 6.49 -3.66
C PHE A 251 17.69 5.06 -3.22
N PHE A 252 17.66 4.13 -4.20
CA PHE A 252 17.46 2.71 -3.94
C PHE A 252 18.38 1.90 -4.84
N GLY A 253 18.91 0.78 -4.32
CA GLY A 253 19.75 -0.09 -5.11
C GLY A 253 19.66 -1.55 -4.69
N THR A 254 19.82 -2.44 -5.66
CA THR A 254 19.98 -3.89 -5.48
C THR A 254 21.25 -4.37 -6.16
N PHE A 255 21.92 -5.31 -5.53
CA PHE A 255 23.03 -6.06 -6.11
C PHE A 255 22.84 -7.54 -5.79
N ARG A 256 22.76 -8.37 -6.83
CA ARG A 256 22.67 -9.83 -6.71
C ARG A 256 23.95 -10.46 -7.24
N TRP A 257 24.49 -11.40 -6.48
CA TRP A 257 25.66 -12.15 -6.87
C TRP A 257 25.53 -13.60 -6.41
N SER A 258 25.29 -14.53 -7.36
CA SER A 258 25.02 -15.93 -7.04
C SER A 258 23.89 -16.08 -6.02
N ASP A 259 24.19 -16.65 -4.85
CA ASP A 259 23.24 -16.87 -3.74
C ASP A 259 23.06 -15.64 -2.84
N LEU A 260 23.77 -14.53 -3.09
CA LEU A 260 23.73 -13.32 -2.26
C LEU A 260 22.93 -12.20 -2.94
N THR A 261 22.07 -11.56 -2.15
CA THR A 261 21.38 -10.33 -2.53
C THR A 261 21.67 -9.27 -1.49
N PHE A 262 22.13 -8.11 -1.94
CA PHE A 262 22.22 -6.89 -1.16
C PHE A 262 21.26 -5.87 -1.73
N HIS A 263 20.48 -5.22 -0.88
CA HIS A 263 19.65 -4.09 -1.27
C HIS A 263 19.52 -3.06 -0.13
N GLY A 264 19.19 -1.83 -0.50
CA GLY A 264 19.04 -0.76 0.45
C GLY A 264 18.55 0.53 -0.17
N SER A 265 18.11 1.43 0.68
CA SER A 265 17.53 2.71 0.31
C SER A 265 17.93 3.80 1.29
N VAL A 266 17.94 5.03 0.82
CA VAL A 266 18.00 6.24 1.62
C VAL A 266 17.11 7.29 0.97
N GLY A 267 16.38 8.04 1.78
CA GLY A 267 15.55 9.14 1.30
C GLY A 267 15.05 10.05 2.40
N ARG A 268 14.53 11.19 1.96
CA ARG A 268 13.92 12.22 2.79
C ARG A 268 12.74 12.82 2.06
N ARG A 269 11.69 13.12 2.82
CA ARG A 269 10.55 13.91 2.39
C ARG A 269 10.33 15.05 3.38
N THR A 270 10.03 16.24 2.85
CA THR A 270 9.58 17.41 3.63
C THR A 270 8.24 17.86 3.06
N LYS A 271 7.23 17.98 3.92
CA LYS A 271 5.85 18.34 3.58
C LYS A 271 5.36 19.49 4.44
N ALA A 272 4.88 20.55 3.79
CA ALA A 272 4.10 21.59 4.47
C ALA A 272 2.62 21.19 4.53
N VAL A 273 1.98 21.39 5.67
CA VAL A 273 0.62 20.92 5.98
C VAL A 273 -0.35 22.10 6.06
N PRO A 274 -1.28 22.24 5.09
CA PRO A 274 -2.13 23.44 4.99
C PRO A 274 -3.40 23.39 5.85
N THR A 275 -3.69 22.29 6.51
CA THR A 275 -4.95 22.01 7.21
C THR A 275 -4.99 22.51 8.65
N ALA A 276 -3.86 22.97 9.19
CA ALA A 276 -3.70 23.38 10.59
C ALA A 276 -4.20 22.31 11.59
N PRO A 277 -3.67 21.05 11.53
CA PRO A 277 -4.04 20.03 12.49
C PRO A 277 -3.55 20.39 13.90
N TRP A 278 -4.12 19.73 14.92
CA TRP A 278 -3.81 19.96 16.34
C TRP A 278 -3.95 21.42 16.77
N GLU A 279 -4.93 22.14 16.18
CA GLU A 279 -5.21 23.55 16.49
C GLU A 279 -4.01 24.50 16.26
N THR A 280 -3.09 24.13 15.36
CA THR A 280 -1.98 24.99 14.96
C THR A 280 -2.47 26.27 14.26
N LEU A 281 -1.65 27.30 14.22
CA LEU A 281 -1.99 28.59 13.58
C LEU A 281 -2.25 28.39 12.09
N PHE A 282 -3.49 28.65 11.67
CA PHE A 282 -3.89 28.57 10.27
C PHE A 282 -3.12 29.56 9.39
N ASN A 283 -2.84 29.17 8.13
CA ASN A 283 -2.04 29.91 7.15
C ASN A 283 -0.64 30.27 7.67
N THR A 284 -0.11 29.45 8.56
CA THR A 284 1.28 29.52 9.04
C THR A 284 1.99 28.24 8.67
N GLU A 285 3.26 28.33 8.26
CA GLU A 285 4.03 27.17 7.82
C GLU A 285 4.19 26.17 8.96
N MET A 286 3.58 25.01 8.78
CA MET A 286 3.76 23.80 9.56
C MET A 286 4.47 22.80 8.67
N GLU A 287 5.63 22.32 9.07
CA GLU A 287 6.45 21.41 8.26
C GLU A 287 6.67 20.07 8.98
N SER A 288 6.57 18.99 8.24
CA SER A 288 6.99 17.66 8.67
C SER A 288 8.07 17.10 7.75
N THR A 289 9.07 16.45 8.33
CA THR A 289 10.16 15.80 7.60
C THR A 289 10.31 14.35 8.02
N ASP A 290 10.23 13.45 7.04
CA ASP A 290 10.52 12.04 7.17
C ASP A 290 11.90 11.72 6.60
N GLU A 291 12.72 10.98 7.35
CA GLU A 291 14.00 10.45 6.90
C GLU A 291 14.04 8.94 7.06
N ARG A 292 14.48 8.24 6.03
CA ARG A 292 14.55 6.79 6.05
C ARG A 292 15.84 6.29 5.40
N TRP A 293 16.53 5.33 6.05
CA TRP A 293 17.48 4.48 5.36
C TRP A 293 17.41 3.05 5.89
N TRP A 294 17.74 2.10 5.02
CA TRP A 294 17.87 0.70 5.40
C TRP A 294 18.83 -0.02 4.46
N ALA A 295 19.37 -1.14 4.93
CA ALA A 295 20.19 -2.06 4.17
C ALA A 295 19.94 -3.50 4.62
N GLU A 296 19.84 -4.42 3.67
CA GLU A 296 19.70 -5.86 3.92
C GLU A 296 20.69 -6.66 3.10
N LEU A 297 21.25 -7.68 3.72
CA LEU A 297 22.02 -8.74 3.07
C LEU A 297 21.29 -10.07 3.25
N ARG A 298 20.96 -10.72 2.13
CA ARG A 298 20.26 -12.00 2.09
C ARG A 298 21.11 -13.05 1.40
N TYR A 299 21.13 -14.25 1.97
CA TYR A 299 21.73 -15.44 1.41
C TYR A 299 20.67 -16.51 1.22
N ASP A 300 20.40 -16.91 -0.04
CA ASP A 300 19.44 -17.92 -0.42
C ASP A 300 20.14 -19.06 -1.13
N ARG A 301 20.02 -20.30 -0.60
CA ARG A 301 20.68 -21.45 -1.19
C ARG A 301 19.87 -22.74 -1.10
N ASP A 302 19.79 -23.45 -2.20
CA ASP A 302 19.37 -24.83 -2.24
C ASP A 302 20.50 -25.74 -1.81
N LEU A 303 20.37 -26.36 -0.63
CA LEU A 303 21.33 -27.32 -0.10
C LEU A 303 21.23 -28.67 -0.80
N SER A 304 20.02 -28.99 -1.28
CA SER A 304 19.71 -30.17 -2.07
C SER A 304 18.40 -29.96 -2.84
N ALA A 305 18.01 -30.87 -3.71
CA ALA A 305 16.69 -30.86 -4.36
C ALA A 305 15.50 -30.86 -3.36
N LYS A 306 15.73 -31.14 -2.09
CA LYS A 306 14.68 -31.25 -1.04
C LYS A 306 14.86 -30.27 0.12
N THR A 307 15.94 -29.55 0.18
CA THR A 307 16.23 -28.66 1.31
C THR A 307 16.84 -27.37 0.82
N GLY A 308 16.41 -26.26 1.39
CA GLY A 308 16.95 -24.93 1.15
C GLY A 308 17.08 -24.16 2.45
N ILE A 309 17.94 -23.15 2.44
CA ILE A 309 18.14 -22.22 3.55
C ILE A 309 18.12 -20.80 3.01
N THR A 310 17.45 -19.91 3.76
CA THR A 310 17.56 -18.46 3.61
C THR A 310 18.05 -17.88 4.93
N VAL A 311 19.05 -17.01 4.87
CA VAL A 311 19.51 -16.23 6.03
C VAL A 311 19.62 -14.78 5.60
N LEU A 312 19.04 -13.88 6.37
CA LEU A 312 19.16 -12.45 6.12
C LEU A 312 19.51 -11.67 7.38
N GLY A 313 20.11 -10.50 7.18
CA GLY A 313 20.35 -9.51 8.21
C GLY A 313 20.09 -8.13 7.67
N SER A 314 19.46 -7.28 8.46
CA SER A 314 19.16 -5.88 8.10
C SER A 314 19.59 -4.89 9.15
N ALA A 315 19.77 -3.63 8.73
CA ALA A 315 19.94 -2.46 9.56
C ALA A 315 19.07 -1.34 9.00
N ASP A 316 18.35 -0.66 9.88
CA ASP A 316 17.30 0.27 9.54
C ASP A 316 17.36 1.52 10.42
N TYR A 317 16.92 2.63 9.85
CA TYR A 317 16.73 3.92 10.52
C TYR A 317 15.44 4.59 10.05
N TYR A 318 14.77 5.22 10.98
CA TYR A 318 13.69 6.16 10.74
C TYR A 318 13.88 7.41 11.60
N GLY A 319 13.71 8.58 10.99
CA GLY A 319 13.69 9.87 11.65
C GLY A 319 12.48 10.67 11.22
N PHE A 320 11.89 11.37 12.16
CA PHE A 320 10.81 12.32 11.94
C PHE A 320 11.12 13.62 12.66
N GLU A 321 10.81 14.76 12.04
CA GLU A 321 10.85 16.09 12.64
C GLU A 321 9.57 16.83 12.21
N GLY A 322 8.82 17.37 13.18
CA GLY A 322 7.65 18.22 12.98
C GLY A 322 7.85 19.58 13.65
N ASP A 323 7.45 20.66 12.98
CA ASP A 323 7.44 22.02 13.50
C ASP A 323 5.99 22.52 13.51
N TYR A 324 5.48 22.89 14.68
CA TYR A 324 4.07 23.22 14.95
C TYR A 324 3.96 24.67 15.42
N PRO A 325 3.36 25.57 14.62
CA PRO A 325 3.19 26.98 15.01
C PRO A 325 1.96 27.16 15.91
N TYR A 326 2.14 27.70 17.13
CA TYR A 326 1.08 28.10 18.06
C TYR A 326 1.17 29.59 18.39
N GLU A 327 0.16 30.16 19.06
CA GLU A 327 0.16 31.61 19.44
C GLU A 327 1.31 31.99 20.38
N ASP A 328 1.74 31.09 21.23
CA ASP A 328 2.79 31.26 22.22
C ASP A 328 4.19 30.86 21.71
N GLY A 329 4.29 30.32 20.51
CA GLY A 329 5.55 29.99 19.86
C GLY A 329 5.53 28.77 18.97
N MET A 330 6.72 28.37 18.53
CA MET A 330 6.91 27.17 17.74
C MET A 330 7.15 25.98 18.67
N GLU A 331 6.36 24.94 18.51
CA GLU A 331 6.55 23.65 19.14
C GLU A 331 7.18 22.66 18.14
N PHE A 332 7.78 21.63 18.64
CA PHE A 332 8.37 20.58 17.81
C PHE A 332 8.10 19.20 18.37
N ASP A 333 8.10 18.22 17.50
CA ASP A 333 8.35 16.83 17.86
C ASP A 333 9.44 16.21 16.98
N GLN A 334 10.14 15.24 17.52
CA GLN A 334 11.16 14.51 16.78
C GLN A 334 11.23 13.04 17.19
N ASN A 335 11.41 12.19 16.21
CA ASN A 335 11.71 10.77 16.39
C ASN A 335 13.07 10.43 15.79
N ARG A 336 13.82 9.53 16.43
CA ARG A 336 15.05 8.93 15.89
C ARG A 336 15.13 7.48 16.31
N SER A 337 14.95 6.59 15.38
CA SER A 337 14.84 5.15 15.64
C SER A 337 15.85 4.35 14.82
N ASN A 338 16.49 3.37 15.48
CA ASN A 338 17.44 2.46 14.84
C ASN A 338 17.16 1.02 15.26
N TRP A 339 17.17 0.10 14.31
CA TRP A 339 16.99 -1.32 14.62
C TRP A 339 17.75 -2.23 13.66
N PHE A 340 17.91 -3.47 14.11
CA PHE A 340 18.52 -4.54 13.35
C PHE A 340 17.55 -5.71 13.27
N GLY A 341 17.51 -6.36 12.12
CA GLY A 341 16.74 -7.57 11.88
C GLY A 341 17.65 -8.74 11.50
N ALA A 342 17.27 -9.93 11.89
CA ALA A 342 17.86 -11.16 11.40
C ALA A 342 16.78 -12.23 11.25
N GLU A 343 16.82 -12.99 10.16
CA GLU A 343 15.93 -14.12 9.92
C GLU A 343 16.72 -15.32 9.38
N ALA A 344 16.35 -16.51 9.83
CA ALA A 344 16.81 -17.77 9.25
C ALA A 344 15.60 -18.66 8.94
N ARG A 345 15.52 -19.15 7.70
CA ARG A 345 14.46 -20.05 7.22
C ARG A 345 15.08 -21.34 6.72
N PHE A 346 14.43 -22.45 7.01
CA PHE A 346 14.77 -23.76 6.50
C PHE A 346 13.57 -24.35 5.78
N ARG A 347 13.75 -24.70 4.49
CA ARG A 347 12.79 -25.41 3.65
C ARG A 347 13.14 -26.89 3.61
N TRP A 348 12.13 -27.73 3.79
CA TRP A 348 12.25 -29.17 3.66
C TRP A 348 11.07 -29.76 2.88
N ASP A 349 11.38 -30.38 1.75
CA ASP A 349 10.45 -31.09 0.86
C ASP A 349 10.66 -32.62 1.02
N PRO A 350 10.17 -33.24 2.14
CA PRO A 350 10.45 -34.66 2.45
C PRO A 350 9.96 -35.59 1.34
N VAL A 351 8.81 -35.27 0.77
CA VAL A 351 8.19 -35.93 -0.38
C VAL A 351 7.63 -34.89 -1.34
N ALA A 352 7.44 -35.23 -2.59
CA ALA A 352 7.02 -34.31 -3.66
C ALA A 352 5.67 -33.60 -3.39
N ILE A 353 4.86 -34.11 -2.49
CA ILE A 353 3.54 -33.56 -2.12
C ILE A 353 3.55 -32.75 -0.84
N ASN A 354 4.70 -32.55 -0.20
CA ASN A 354 4.79 -31.85 1.09
C ASN A 354 5.98 -30.91 1.10
N ARG A 355 5.70 -29.64 1.46
CA ARG A 355 6.70 -28.60 1.74
C ARG A 355 6.51 -28.11 3.15
N LEU A 356 7.56 -28.23 3.94
CA LEU A 356 7.66 -27.70 5.30
C LEU A 356 8.66 -26.54 5.32
N GLU A 357 8.24 -25.42 5.86
CA GLU A 357 9.11 -24.28 6.18
C GLU A 357 9.09 -24.02 7.67
N VAL A 358 10.27 -23.82 8.24
CA VAL A 358 10.47 -23.38 9.62
C VAL A 358 11.38 -22.17 9.60
N GLY A 359 10.97 -21.11 10.28
CA GLY A 359 11.76 -19.89 10.37
C GLY A 359 11.83 -19.34 11.78
N ALA A 360 12.93 -18.67 12.07
CA ALA A 360 13.15 -17.90 13.27
C ALA A 360 13.58 -16.48 12.88
N GLU A 361 12.99 -15.49 13.54
CA GLU A 361 13.25 -14.07 13.30
C GLU A 361 13.57 -13.39 14.63
N TYR A 362 14.51 -12.46 14.60
CA TYR A 362 14.83 -11.60 15.72
C TYR A 362 15.01 -10.18 15.26
N ARG A 363 14.29 -9.23 15.89
CA ARG A 363 14.46 -7.79 15.68
C ARG A 363 14.85 -7.15 16.99
N TYR A 364 15.83 -6.26 16.95
CA TYR A 364 16.29 -5.49 18.10
C TYR A 364 16.32 -4.00 17.74
N SER A 365 15.44 -3.24 18.36
CA SER A 365 15.46 -1.80 18.36
C SER A 365 16.48 -1.34 19.39
N THR A 366 17.58 -0.78 18.91
CA THR A 366 18.62 -0.23 19.79
C THR A 366 18.28 1.16 20.28
N ARG A 367 17.32 1.79 19.62
CA ARG A 367 16.83 3.12 19.92
C ARG A 367 15.45 3.34 19.35
N ALA A 368 14.54 3.81 20.17
CA ALA A 368 13.27 4.42 19.80
C ALA A 368 13.14 5.71 20.61
N TYR A 369 13.81 6.76 20.12
CA TYR A 369 13.85 8.06 20.76
C TYR A 369 12.70 8.92 20.27
N TYR A 370 12.06 9.61 21.19
CA TYR A 370 11.08 10.66 20.93
C TYR A 370 11.27 11.82 21.89
N ALA A 371 11.08 13.03 21.40
CA ALA A 371 10.97 14.22 22.23
C ALA A 371 9.99 15.21 21.59
N ALA A 372 9.16 15.84 22.43
CA ALA A 372 8.29 16.94 22.05
C ALA A 372 8.42 18.08 23.05
N GLY A 373 8.26 19.30 22.55
CA GLY A 373 8.45 20.48 23.37
C GLY A 373 8.42 21.78 22.59
N SER A 374 8.78 22.86 23.29
CA SER A 374 9.06 24.17 22.72
C SER A 374 10.55 24.52 22.82
N ALA A 375 10.93 25.72 22.37
CA ALA A 375 12.31 26.21 22.51
C ALA A 375 12.76 26.33 23.99
N ASP A 376 11.81 26.51 24.90
CA ASP A 376 12.05 26.77 26.32
C ASP A 376 11.86 25.52 27.21
N GLU A 377 11.06 24.54 26.80
CA GLU A 377 10.71 23.37 27.61
C GLU A 377 10.48 22.12 26.76
N ILE A 378 11.03 20.98 27.21
CA ILE A 378 10.71 19.65 26.71
C ILE A 378 9.74 19.03 27.71
N TRP A 379 8.51 18.72 27.26
CA TRP A 379 7.50 18.11 28.15
C TRP A 379 7.41 16.60 28.00
N THR A 380 7.87 16.06 26.88
CA THR A 380 7.94 14.62 26.64
C THR A 380 9.30 14.25 26.10
N GLU A 381 9.96 13.28 26.72
CA GLU A 381 11.22 12.70 26.22
C GLU A 381 11.36 11.26 26.68
N PHE A 382 11.57 10.34 25.74
CA PHE A 382 11.96 8.97 26.06
C PHE A 382 12.89 8.37 24.99
N ASP A 383 13.70 7.40 25.40
CA ASP A 383 14.61 6.65 24.52
C ASP A 383 14.61 5.17 24.95
N ASN A 384 13.88 4.34 24.19
CA ASN A 384 13.65 2.95 24.54
C ASN A 384 14.42 2.00 23.63
N ASP A 385 14.84 0.87 24.20
CA ASP A 385 15.26 -0.29 23.46
C ASP A 385 14.26 -1.44 23.67
N PHE A 386 14.02 -2.24 22.64
CA PHE A 386 13.14 -3.39 22.73
C PHE A 386 13.49 -4.47 21.71
N SER A 387 12.99 -5.67 21.94
CA SER A 387 13.22 -6.78 21.03
C SER A 387 11.97 -7.59 20.75
N ILE A 388 11.98 -8.23 19.59
CA ILE A 388 10.93 -9.13 19.14
C ILE A 388 11.62 -10.43 18.68
N ALA A 389 11.26 -11.55 19.30
CA ALA A 389 11.71 -12.88 18.90
C ALA A 389 10.55 -13.71 18.38
N SER A 390 10.72 -14.32 17.22
CA SER A 390 9.64 -15.03 16.54
C SER A 390 10.07 -16.42 16.10
N LEU A 391 9.12 -17.35 16.15
CA LEU A 391 9.28 -18.69 15.59
C LEU A 391 8.02 -19.04 14.81
N TYR A 392 8.19 -19.55 13.59
CA TYR A 392 7.05 -19.93 12.76
C TYR A 392 7.30 -21.24 12.00
N VAL A 393 6.19 -21.90 11.70
CA VAL A 393 6.15 -23.09 10.86
C VAL A 393 5.00 -22.96 9.86
N ASN A 394 5.26 -23.29 8.62
CA ASN A 394 4.26 -23.37 7.56
C ASN A 394 4.42 -24.69 6.81
N ASN A 395 3.32 -25.42 6.65
CA ASN A 395 3.31 -26.71 5.98
C ASN A 395 2.25 -26.75 4.88
N ALA A 396 2.68 -26.92 3.64
CA ALA A 396 1.82 -27.09 2.48
C ALA A 396 1.83 -28.57 2.03
N VAL A 397 0.64 -29.18 1.92
CA VAL A 397 0.46 -30.58 1.56
C VAL A 397 -0.50 -30.71 0.39
N GLN A 398 -0.05 -31.31 -0.70
CA GLN A 398 -0.89 -31.69 -1.84
C GLN A 398 -1.59 -33.02 -1.53
N LEU A 399 -2.82 -32.95 -1.00
CA LEU A 399 -3.57 -34.17 -0.59
C LEU A 399 -4.01 -35.02 -1.78
N THR A 400 -4.44 -34.37 -2.86
CA THR A 400 -4.79 -35.01 -4.14
C THR A 400 -4.23 -34.17 -5.28
N ARG A 401 -4.42 -34.57 -6.52
CA ARG A 401 -4.01 -33.74 -7.68
C ARG A 401 -4.75 -32.40 -7.78
N THR A 402 -5.88 -32.27 -7.09
CA THR A 402 -6.78 -31.11 -7.18
C THR A 402 -6.98 -30.40 -5.84
N LEU A 403 -6.44 -30.92 -4.73
CA LEU A 403 -6.66 -30.36 -3.39
C LEU A 403 -5.34 -30.21 -2.66
N ALA A 404 -4.99 -28.98 -2.32
CA ALA A 404 -3.88 -28.62 -1.44
C ALA A 404 -4.39 -28.06 -0.10
N LEU A 405 -3.69 -28.36 0.98
CA LEU A 405 -3.90 -27.76 2.31
C LEU A 405 -2.62 -27.07 2.76
N THR A 406 -2.76 -25.90 3.35
CA THR A 406 -1.68 -25.19 4.01
C THR A 406 -2.07 -24.92 5.46
N LEU A 407 -1.19 -25.28 6.38
CA LEU A 407 -1.34 -25.00 7.82
C LEU A 407 -0.11 -24.24 8.29
N GLY A 408 -0.33 -23.17 9.04
CA GLY A 408 0.74 -22.36 9.58
C GLY A 408 0.48 -21.96 11.03
N LEU A 409 1.56 -21.75 11.77
CA LEU A 409 1.54 -21.25 13.15
C LEU A 409 2.77 -20.39 13.37
N ARG A 410 2.57 -19.23 13.99
CA ARG A 410 3.64 -18.33 14.40
C ARG A 410 3.43 -17.89 15.84
N GLY A 411 4.51 -17.87 16.61
CA GLY A 411 4.57 -17.24 17.92
C GLY A 411 5.56 -16.08 17.90
N ASP A 412 5.15 -14.94 18.43
CA ASP A 412 5.97 -13.75 18.60
C ASP A 412 6.05 -13.40 20.09
N TYR A 413 7.24 -13.08 20.55
CA TYR A 413 7.52 -12.62 21.91
C TYR A 413 8.12 -11.22 21.85
N TYR A 414 7.46 -10.29 22.53
CA TYR A 414 7.89 -8.90 22.67
C TYR A 414 8.47 -8.68 24.04
N SER A 415 9.52 -7.87 24.14
CA SER A 415 10.04 -7.44 25.45
C SER A 415 9.16 -6.38 26.12
N THR A 416 8.26 -5.74 25.39
CA THR A 416 7.42 -4.60 25.82
C THR A 416 5.97 -4.98 26.09
N THR A 417 5.43 -6.02 25.46
CA THR A 417 4.01 -6.42 25.58
C THR A 417 3.86 -7.93 25.63
N GLN A 418 2.61 -8.39 25.63
CA GLN A 418 2.30 -9.82 25.64
C GLN A 418 2.74 -10.51 24.35
N GLY A 419 3.13 -11.78 24.46
CA GLY A 419 3.39 -12.61 23.29
C GLY A 419 2.09 -12.97 22.55
N THR A 420 2.19 -13.17 21.24
CA THR A 420 1.06 -13.51 20.38
C THR A 420 1.24 -14.88 19.74
N LEU A 421 0.12 -15.54 19.42
CA LEU A 421 0.11 -16.80 18.68
C LEU A 421 -0.90 -16.70 17.54
N THR A 422 -0.43 -16.79 16.31
CA THR A 422 -1.25 -16.61 15.09
C THR A 422 -1.32 -17.90 14.28
N PRO A 423 -2.48 -18.58 14.21
CA PRO A 423 -2.72 -19.73 13.35
C PRO A 423 -3.23 -19.31 11.96
N ARG A 424 -2.99 -20.17 10.96
CA ARG A 424 -3.54 -20.09 9.60
C ARG A 424 -3.90 -21.46 9.09
N ALA A 425 -5.01 -21.55 8.35
CA ALA A 425 -5.39 -22.72 7.59
C ALA A 425 -5.97 -22.32 6.23
N ALA A 426 -5.54 -22.96 5.17
CA ALA A 426 -6.06 -22.72 3.82
C ALA A 426 -6.25 -24.01 3.07
N ALA A 427 -7.36 -24.12 2.34
CA ALA A 427 -7.64 -25.20 1.39
C ALA A 427 -7.79 -24.60 0.00
N VAL A 428 -7.02 -25.11 -0.97
CA VAL A 428 -7.10 -24.72 -2.38
C VAL A 428 -7.54 -25.92 -3.19
N TYR A 429 -8.67 -25.80 -3.88
CA TYR A 429 -9.29 -26.86 -4.65
C TYR A 429 -9.48 -26.46 -6.11
N HIS A 430 -8.96 -27.26 -7.02
CA HIS A 430 -9.09 -27.12 -8.48
C HIS A 430 -10.09 -28.15 -9.03
N PRO A 431 -11.41 -27.84 -9.07
CA PRO A 431 -12.42 -28.74 -9.60
C PRO A 431 -12.29 -29.02 -11.10
N ALA A 432 -11.72 -28.09 -11.83
CA ALA A 432 -11.44 -28.14 -13.26
C ALA A 432 -10.20 -27.31 -13.60
N ASP A 433 -9.67 -27.52 -14.80
CA ASP A 433 -8.62 -26.65 -15.33
C ASP A 433 -9.09 -25.19 -15.31
N HIS A 434 -8.21 -24.26 -14.95
CA HIS A 434 -8.51 -22.82 -14.90
C HIS A 434 -9.57 -22.38 -13.88
N THR A 435 -9.92 -23.26 -12.93
CA THR A 435 -10.84 -22.95 -11.83
C THR A 435 -10.18 -23.21 -10.48
N SER A 436 -10.11 -22.22 -9.61
CA SER A 436 -9.62 -22.36 -8.25
C SER A 436 -10.68 -21.92 -7.25
N LEU A 437 -10.93 -22.74 -6.24
CA LEU A 437 -11.75 -22.43 -5.07
C LEU A 437 -10.85 -22.44 -3.85
N LYS A 438 -10.87 -21.36 -3.06
CA LYS A 438 -10.04 -21.23 -1.86
C LYS A 438 -10.94 -21.01 -0.65
N LEU A 439 -10.68 -21.72 0.43
CA LEU A 439 -11.23 -21.44 1.74
C LEU A 439 -10.08 -21.09 2.67
N LEU A 440 -10.10 -19.88 3.19
CA LEU A 440 -9.00 -19.27 3.93
C LEU A 440 -9.46 -18.89 5.33
N TYR A 441 -8.72 -19.34 6.33
CA TYR A 441 -8.83 -18.88 7.71
C TYR A 441 -7.47 -18.41 8.18
N GLY A 442 -7.42 -17.23 8.81
CA GLY A 442 -6.19 -16.70 9.36
C GLY A 442 -6.45 -15.76 10.51
N GLN A 443 -5.46 -15.68 11.40
CA GLN A 443 -5.36 -14.66 12.42
C GLN A 443 -4.14 -13.78 12.15
N ALA A 444 -4.26 -12.51 12.51
CA ALA A 444 -3.16 -11.59 12.53
C ALA A 444 -3.27 -10.68 13.75
N TYR A 445 -2.24 -9.91 14.00
CA TYR A 445 -2.20 -9.00 15.13
C TYR A 445 -1.41 -7.74 14.78
N ARG A 446 -1.65 -6.69 15.55
CA ARG A 446 -0.80 -5.50 15.66
C ARG A 446 -0.46 -5.28 17.14
N ALA A 447 0.82 -5.24 17.44
CA ALA A 447 1.28 -4.82 18.76
C ALA A 447 1.12 -3.30 18.88
N PRO A 448 0.87 -2.77 20.10
CA PRO A 448 0.98 -1.34 20.31
C PRO A 448 2.37 -0.83 19.90
N ASN A 449 2.42 0.32 19.25
CA ASN A 449 3.67 0.94 18.85
C ASN A 449 4.31 1.78 19.98
N GLN A 450 5.46 2.39 19.74
CA GLN A 450 6.17 3.12 20.79
C GLN A 450 5.45 4.39 21.22
N ASN A 451 4.78 5.07 20.28
CA ASN A 451 3.96 6.23 20.58
C ASN A 451 2.77 5.86 21.47
N GLU A 452 2.05 4.81 21.12
CA GLU A 452 0.88 4.33 21.89
C GLU A 452 1.24 3.86 23.31
N PHE A 453 2.47 3.37 23.53
CA PHE A 453 2.92 2.94 24.83
C PHE A 453 3.45 4.05 25.72
N TYR A 454 4.19 5.03 25.14
CA TYR A 454 5.08 5.89 25.93
C TYR A 454 4.82 7.37 25.73
N TYR A 455 3.94 7.77 24.79
CA TYR A 455 3.62 9.19 24.64
C TYR A 455 2.83 9.67 25.85
N GLU A 456 3.31 10.74 26.47
CA GLU A 456 2.64 11.44 27.56
C GLU A 456 2.82 12.94 27.37
N GLU A 457 1.83 13.71 27.77
CA GLU A 457 1.87 15.16 27.78
C GLU A 457 1.16 15.65 29.04
N PRO A 458 1.83 16.42 29.90
CA PRO A 458 1.25 16.86 31.18
C PRO A 458 -0.11 17.52 30.99
N ASP A 459 -1.10 17.09 31.76
CA ASP A 459 -2.48 17.58 31.76
C ASP A 459 -3.32 17.29 30.49
N PHE A 460 -2.70 16.73 29.40
CA PHE A 460 -3.39 16.47 28.13
C PHE A 460 -3.39 15.00 27.72
N TRP A 461 -2.30 14.26 27.98
CA TRP A 461 -2.18 12.88 27.54
C TRP A 461 -1.46 11.97 28.53
N ALA A 462 -2.08 10.85 28.86
CA ALA A 462 -1.54 9.86 29.79
C ALA A 462 -1.11 8.55 29.08
N THR A 463 -0.13 7.87 29.63
CA THR A 463 0.27 6.54 29.17
C THR A 463 -0.66 5.46 29.72
N ASN A 464 -0.88 4.38 28.92
CA ASN A 464 -1.60 3.18 29.38
C ASN A 464 -0.64 1.96 29.37
N PRO A 465 -0.12 1.53 30.53
CA PRO A 465 0.81 0.39 30.58
C PRO A 465 0.13 -0.97 30.36
N ASP A 466 -1.21 -1.03 30.40
CA ASP A 466 -1.99 -2.25 30.25
C ASP A 466 -2.48 -2.47 28.81
N ILE A 467 -2.09 -1.60 27.87
CA ILE A 467 -2.46 -1.68 26.45
C ILE A 467 -1.96 -3.00 25.82
N ARG A 468 -2.82 -3.66 25.07
CA ARG A 468 -2.62 -5.01 24.53
C ARG A 468 -2.60 -5.02 23.01
N PRO A 469 -1.99 -6.05 22.36
CA PRO A 469 -2.08 -6.21 20.93
C PRO A 469 -3.52 -6.35 20.43
N GLU A 470 -3.85 -5.65 19.35
CA GLU A 470 -5.06 -5.89 18.55
C GLU A 470 -4.96 -7.24 17.84
N THR A 471 -6.08 -7.92 17.66
CA THR A 471 -6.13 -9.17 16.90
C THR A 471 -7.25 -9.15 15.87
N ILE A 472 -7.00 -9.73 14.71
CA ILE A 472 -8.00 -9.94 13.66
C ILE A 472 -8.16 -11.43 13.36
N ARG A 473 -9.39 -11.89 13.18
CA ARG A 473 -9.77 -13.22 12.69
C ARG A 473 -10.51 -13.06 11.39
N THR A 474 -10.08 -13.75 10.36
CA THR A 474 -10.68 -13.66 9.02
C THR A 474 -11.06 -15.04 8.50
N LEU A 475 -12.27 -15.14 7.95
CA LEU A 475 -12.74 -16.27 7.14
C LEU A 475 -13.09 -15.73 5.75
N GLU A 476 -12.50 -16.34 4.72
CA GLU A 476 -12.71 -15.93 3.34
C GLU A 476 -12.91 -17.13 2.43
N PHE A 477 -13.88 -17.00 1.51
CA PHE A 477 -14.06 -17.91 0.37
C PHE A 477 -13.76 -17.17 -0.91
N VAL A 478 -12.89 -17.73 -1.77
CA VAL A 478 -12.50 -17.14 -3.05
C VAL A 478 -12.78 -18.12 -4.17
N TRP A 479 -13.46 -17.65 -5.21
CA TRP A 479 -13.58 -18.31 -6.49
C TRP A 479 -12.77 -17.54 -7.52
N GLN A 480 -11.87 -18.22 -8.24
CA GLN A 480 -11.11 -17.68 -9.37
C GLN A 480 -11.37 -18.50 -10.60
N GLN A 481 -11.56 -17.84 -11.74
CA GLN A 481 -11.85 -18.46 -13.02
C GLN A 481 -11.13 -17.77 -14.15
N GLN A 482 -10.34 -18.51 -14.92
CA GLN A 482 -9.84 -18.03 -16.19
C GLN A 482 -10.89 -18.36 -17.29
N LEU A 483 -11.28 -17.35 -18.05
CA LEU A 483 -12.25 -17.42 -19.14
C LEU A 483 -11.52 -17.26 -20.48
N GLY A 484 -11.11 -18.38 -21.07
CA GLY A 484 -10.26 -18.39 -22.26
C GLY A 484 -8.85 -17.86 -21.95
N LYS A 485 -8.20 -17.21 -22.95
CA LYS A 485 -6.82 -16.69 -22.83
C LYS A 485 -6.74 -15.20 -22.51
N VAL A 486 -7.87 -14.52 -22.37
CA VAL A 486 -7.95 -13.06 -22.35
C VAL A 486 -8.56 -12.53 -21.05
N VAL A 487 -9.46 -13.27 -20.41
CA VAL A 487 -10.23 -12.78 -19.26
C VAL A 487 -10.01 -13.67 -18.04
N THR A 488 -9.77 -13.05 -16.90
CA THR A 488 -9.76 -13.68 -15.58
C THR A 488 -10.80 -12.99 -14.71
N GLY A 489 -11.58 -13.77 -13.98
CA GLY A 489 -12.54 -13.27 -13.00
C GLY A 489 -12.27 -13.86 -11.63
N SER A 490 -12.57 -13.10 -10.59
CA SER A 490 -12.63 -13.60 -9.22
C SER A 490 -13.84 -13.07 -8.47
N ALA A 491 -14.31 -13.86 -7.52
CA ALA A 491 -15.30 -13.41 -6.55
C ALA A 491 -14.87 -13.88 -5.16
N SER A 492 -14.96 -13.03 -4.16
CA SER A 492 -14.69 -13.38 -2.77
C SER A 492 -15.84 -12.98 -1.85
N LEU A 493 -16.04 -13.81 -0.82
CA LEU A 493 -16.90 -13.53 0.33
C LEU A 493 -16.01 -13.51 1.55
N PHE A 494 -16.06 -12.46 2.35
CA PHE A 494 -15.22 -12.33 3.53
C PHE A 494 -16.03 -11.94 4.76
N ARG A 495 -15.55 -12.41 5.90
CA ARG A 495 -15.90 -11.90 7.23
C ARG A 495 -14.63 -11.78 8.04
N TYR A 496 -14.48 -10.67 8.76
CA TYR A 496 -13.45 -10.52 9.76
C TYR A 496 -14.00 -9.92 11.06
N GLU A 497 -13.31 -10.23 12.14
CA GLU A 497 -13.58 -9.73 13.49
C GLU A 497 -12.25 -9.18 14.04
N VAL A 498 -12.24 -7.93 14.47
CA VAL A 498 -11.11 -7.31 15.17
C VAL A 498 -11.47 -7.21 16.64
N ASP A 499 -10.62 -7.72 17.50
CA ASP A 499 -10.75 -7.61 18.95
C ASP A 499 -9.63 -6.72 19.51
N ASP A 500 -9.88 -6.08 20.64
CA ASP A 500 -8.93 -5.23 21.37
C ASP A 500 -8.37 -4.08 20.49
N LEU A 501 -9.22 -3.47 19.64
CA LEU A 501 -8.80 -2.35 18.79
C LEU A 501 -8.26 -1.21 19.64
N ILE A 502 -7.05 -0.76 19.33
CA ILE A 502 -6.41 0.37 20.00
C ILE A 502 -6.97 1.67 19.44
N ASP A 503 -7.49 2.49 20.31
CA ASP A 503 -8.06 3.80 20.03
C ASP A 503 -7.75 4.81 21.11
N THR A 504 -8.07 6.07 20.86
CA THR A 504 -7.96 7.16 21.82
C THR A 504 -9.22 7.24 22.67
N VAL A 505 -9.06 7.45 23.97
CA VAL A 505 -10.13 7.74 24.93
C VAL A 505 -9.76 8.95 25.74
N GLU A 506 -10.76 9.62 26.29
CA GLU A 506 -10.60 10.66 27.29
C GLU A 506 -11.16 10.17 28.64
N ASP A 507 -10.48 10.49 29.72
CA ASP A 507 -10.96 10.25 31.07
C ASP A 507 -11.99 11.31 31.50
N GLU A 508 -12.48 11.24 32.78
CA GLU A 508 -13.47 12.19 33.30
C GLU A 508 -12.92 13.62 33.42
N GLU A 509 -11.62 13.81 33.45
CA GLU A 509 -10.90 15.07 33.49
C GLU A 509 -10.59 15.65 32.09
N GLY A 510 -10.84 14.87 31.02
CA GLY A 510 -10.55 15.24 29.62
C GLY A 510 -9.12 14.92 29.20
N VAL A 511 -8.39 14.08 29.96
CA VAL A 511 -7.04 13.63 29.60
C VAL A 511 -7.13 12.46 28.63
N GLY A 512 -6.52 12.59 27.47
CA GLY A 512 -6.46 11.54 26.44
C GLY A 512 -5.55 10.38 26.82
N MET A 513 -5.84 9.19 26.32
CA MET A 513 -4.93 8.04 26.36
C MET A 513 -5.29 7.03 25.27
N TYR A 514 -4.34 6.14 24.94
CA TYR A 514 -4.62 4.98 24.11
C TYR A 514 -5.14 3.81 24.95
N ASP A 515 -6.23 3.18 24.52
CA ASP A 515 -6.80 2.01 25.20
C ASP A 515 -7.37 0.99 24.19
N ASN A 516 -7.57 -0.25 24.64
CA ASN A 516 -8.22 -1.31 23.87
C ASN A 516 -9.73 -1.23 24.05
N LEU A 517 -10.41 -0.59 23.11
CA LEU A 517 -11.80 -0.23 23.31
C LEU A 517 -12.83 -1.19 22.73
N GLU A 518 -12.60 -1.65 21.52
CA GLU A 518 -13.71 -2.14 20.72
C GLU A 518 -13.40 -3.43 19.96
N SER A 519 -14.50 -4.11 19.62
CA SER A 519 -14.51 -5.08 18.55
C SER A 519 -15.06 -4.45 17.28
N VAL A 520 -14.51 -4.82 16.13
CA VAL A 520 -15.04 -4.47 14.82
C VAL A 520 -15.44 -5.74 14.08
N ASP A 521 -16.68 -5.78 13.64
CA ASP A 521 -17.21 -6.81 12.76
C ASP A 521 -17.33 -6.26 11.33
N ALA A 522 -16.78 -6.98 10.35
CA ALA A 522 -17.03 -6.64 8.97
C ALA A 522 -17.31 -7.85 8.10
N ASN A 523 -18.16 -7.65 7.11
CA ASN A 523 -18.47 -8.64 6.11
C ASN A 523 -18.73 -7.97 4.76
N GLY A 524 -18.51 -8.71 3.70
CA GLY A 524 -18.71 -8.18 2.36
C GLY A 524 -18.43 -9.18 1.27
N PHE A 525 -18.54 -8.69 0.05
CA PHE A 525 -18.14 -9.44 -1.13
C PHE A 525 -17.44 -8.55 -2.14
N GLU A 526 -16.56 -9.15 -2.90
CA GLU A 526 -15.79 -8.53 -3.97
C GLU A 526 -15.99 -9.33 -5.25
N VAL A 527 -16.10 -8.62 -6.37
CA VAL A 527 -16.07 -9.22 -7.72
C VAL A 527 -15.04 -8.46 -8.53
N ASP A 528 -14.15 -9.17 -9.20
CA ASP A 528 -13.11 -8.61 -10.04
C ASP A 528 -13.06 -9.30 -11.40
N LEU A 529 -12.88 -8.50 -12.45
CA LEU A 529 -12.68 -8.95 -13.82
C LEU A 529 -11.49 -8.22 -14.42
N THR A 530 -10.53 -8.96 -14.93
CA THR A 530 -9.37 -8.43 -15.64
C THR A 530 -9.32 -9.04 -17.04
N ALA A 531 -9.11 -8.21 -18.05
CA ALA A 531 -8.95 -8.64 -19.44
C ALA A 531 -7.64 -8.09 -20.01
N ARG A 532 -6.86 -8.96 -20.66
CA ARG A 532 -5.66 -8.57 -21.41
C ARG A 532 -5.58 -9.34 -22.72
N ALA A 533 -5.60 -8.63 -23.82
CA ALA A 533 -5.55 -9.21 -25.16
C ALA A 533 -4.19 -8.96 -25.82
N SER A 534 -3.74 -9.88 -26.64
CA SER A 534 -2.51 -9.76 -27.46
C SER A 534 -2.56 -8.56 -28.43
N SER A 535 -3.74 -8.02 -28.71
CA SER A 535 -3.91 -6.77 -29.47
C SER A 535 -3.45 -5.51 -28.72
N GLY A 536 -3.08 -5.62 -27.45
CA GLY A 536 -2.74 -4.48 -26.60
C GLY A 536 -3.87 -3.89 -25.78
N LEU A 537 -5.10 -4.38 -25.95
CA LEU A 537 -6.23 -4.00 -25.09
C LEU A 537 -6.03 -4.58 -23.68
N SER A 538 -6.16 -3.72 -22.68
CA SER A 538 -6.21 -4.11 -21.27
C SER A 538 -7.43 -3.46 -20.62
N ALA A 539 -8.12 -4.18 -19.75
CA ALA A 539 -9.22 -3.64 -18.97
C ALA A 539 -9.31 -4.33 -17.61
N PHE A 540 -9.75 -3.61 -16.61
CA PHE A 540 -10.16 -4.15 -15.32
C PHE A 540 -11.47 -3.54 -14.88
N GLY A 541 -12.19 -4.28 -14.04
CA GLY A 541 -13.39 -3.76 -13.39
C GLY A 541 -13.70 -4.55 -12.15
N ASN A 542 -13.89 -3.85 -11.03
CA ASN A 542 -14.28 -4.49 -9.79
C ASN A 542 -15.38 -3.73 -9.07
N TYR A 543 -16.10 -4.48 -8.27
CA TYR A 543 -17.11 -3.98 -7.36
C TYR A 543 -16.91 -4.63 -5.99
N THR A 544 -16.97 -3.81 -4.95
CA THR A 544 -16.94 -4.25 -3.56
C THR A 544 -18.16 -3.72 -2.84
N PHE A 545 -18.84 -4.59 -2.14
CA PHE A 545 -19.78 -4.27 -1.08
C PHE A 545 -19.16 -4.69 0.25
N GLN A 546 -19.15 -3.78 1.21
CA GLN A 546 -18.59 -4.01 2.54
C GLN A 546 -19.42 -3.28 3.58
N LYS A 547 -19.57 -3.90 4.75
CA LYS A 547 -20.18 -3.30 5.93
C LYS A 547 -19.27 -3.59 7.10
N ALA A 548 -18.75 -2.55 7.74
CA ALA A 548 -17.96 -2.62 8.93
C ALA A 548 -18.64 -1.83 10.06
N THR A 549 -18.78 -2.44 11.20
CA THR A 549 -19.41 -1.84 12.38
C THR A 549 -18.58 -2.12 13.62
N GLY A 550 -18.52 -1.15 14.51
CA GLY A 550 -17.97 -1.29 15.86
C GLY A 550 -18.98 -1.88 16.84
N THR A 551 -18.70 -1.72 18.10
CA THR A 551 -19.57 -2.12 19.22
C THR A 551 -20.95 -1.49 19.05
N ASP A 552 -22.01 -2.21 19.45
CA ASP A 552 -23.42 -1.79 19.32
C ASP A 552 -23.91 -1.51 17.87
N ASP A 553 -23.29 -2.18 16.87
CA ASP A 553 -23.60 -2.01 15.44
C ASP A 553 -23.40 -0.57 14.89
N VAL A 554 -22.60 0.25 15.54
CA VAL A 554 -22.25 1.61 15.08
C VAL A 554 -21.39 1.51 13.83
N GLU A 555 -21.74 2.26 12.76
CA GLU A 555 -20.97 2.30 11.53
C GLU A 555 -19.59 2.91 11.75
N LEU A 556 -18.54 2.32 11.18
CA LEU A 556 -17.20 2.87 11.28
C LEU A 556 -17.05 4.15 10.45
N THR A 557 -16.32 5.11 11.01
CA THR A 557 -15.87 6.29 10.26
C THR A 557 -14.98 5.89 9.09
N ASN A 558 -14.94 6.71 8.05
CA ASN A 558 -14.12 6.51 6.84
C ASN A 558 -14.32 5.14 6.16
N SER A 559 -15.52 4.54 6.25
CA SER A 559 -15.86 3.22 5.73
C SER A 559 -16.89 3.30 4.60
N PRO A 560 -16.48 3.35 3.32
CA PRO A 560 -17.42 3.37 2.20
C PRO A 560 -18.08 1.99 2.01
N ALA A 561 -19.42 1.94 1.95
CA ALA A 561 -20.14 0.68 1.76
C ALA A 561 -20.02 0.10 0.34
N HIS A 562 -19.88 0.96 -0.66
CA HIS A 562 -19.81 0.58 -2.06
C HIS A 562 -18.60 1.20 -2.75
N LEU A 563 -17.80 0.36 -3.39
CA LEU A 563 -16.68 0.75 -4.22
C LEU A 563 -16.85 0.19 -5.63
N VAL A 564 -16.65 1.03 -6.65
CA VAL A 564 -16.55 0.59 -8.06
C VAL A 564 -15.25 1.12 -8.64
N ARG A 565 -14.48 0.26 -9.28
CA ARG A 565 -13.25 0.61 -9.98
C ARG A 565 -13.30 0.04 -11.38
N MET A 566 -12.96 0.86 -12.36
CA MET A 566 -12.89 0.43 -13.75
C MET A 566 -11.72 1.10 -14.44
N GLY A 567 -11.05 0.36 -15.29
CA GLY A 567 -10.01 0.89 -16.16
C GLY A 567 -10.05 0.21 -17.52
N VAL A 568 -9.77 0.96 -18.56
CA VAL A 568 -9.57 0.46 -19.92
C VAL A 568 -8.40 1.17 -20.56
N SER A 569 -7.51 0.41 -21.18
CA SER A 569 -6.39 0.91 -21.95
C SER A 569 -6.45 0.34 -23.35
N VAL A 570 -6.62 1.18 -24.34
CA VAL A 570 -6.76 0.79 -25.75
C VAL A 570 -5.55 1.25 -26.57
N PRO A 571 -4.97 0.42 -27.44
CA PRO A 571 -3.97 0.86 -28.39
C PRO A 571 -4.62 1.76 -29.46
N VAL A 572 -4.18 3.00 -29.55
CA VAL A 572 -4.62 3.98 -30.55
C VAL A 572 -3.63 4.11 -31.72
N ALA A 573 -2.36 3.70 -31.47
CA ALA A 573 -1.33 3.51 -32.48
C ALA A 573 -0.36 2.43 -31.98
N LYS A 574 0.63 2.05 -32.80
CA LYS A 574 1.67 1.11 -32.40
C LYS A 574 2.36 1.66 -31.14
N ARG A 575 2.38 0.90 -30.01
CA ARG A 575 2.96 1.30 -28.71
C ARG A 575 2.43 2.62 -28.12
N THR A 576 1.24 3.08 -28.57
CA THR A 576 0.57 4.27 -28.04
C THR A 576 -0.79 3.85 -27.52
N PHE A 577 -1.08 4.18 -26.27
CA PHE A 577 -2.25 3.74 -25.54
C PHE A 577 -3.03 4.94 -25.01
N LEU A 578 -4.33 4.89 -25.16
CA LEU A 578 -5.25 5.79 -24.46
C LEU A 578 -5.93 4.98 -23.36
N SER A 579 -5.74 5.42 -22.13
CA SER A 579 -6.30 4.79 -20.95
C SER A 579 -7.33 5.70 -20.29
N ALA A 580 -8.43 5.11 -19.83
CA ALA A 580 -9.42 5.77 -19.00
C ALA A 580 -9.60 4.94 -17.72
N GLU A 581 -9.67 5.61 -16.59
CA GLU A 581 -9.93 5.03 -15.29
C GLU A 581 -11.11 5.77 -14.63
N ALA A 582 -12.00 5.05 -13.98
CA ALA A 582 -13.10 5.61 -13.21
C ALA A 582 -13.19 4.94 -11.84
N ARG A 583 -13.38 5.75 -10.80
CA ARG A 583 -13.64 5.28 -9.44
C ARG A 583 -14.91 5.93 -8.89
N TYR A 584 -15.77 5.10 -8.32
CA TYR A 584 -16.94 5.53 -7.54
C TYR A 584 -16.76 5.07 -6.10
N GLU A 585 -17.12 5.93 -5.17
CA GLU A 585 -17.18 5.64 -3.72
C GLU A 585 -18.47 6.18 -3.15
N SER A 586 -19.14 5.36 -2.31
CA SER A 586 -20.31 5.78 -1.55
C SER A 586 -19.94 6.74 -0.43
N PRO A 587 -20.92 7.48 0.16
CA PRO A 587 -20.68 8.36 1.30
C PRO A 587 -19.97 7.64 2.44
N ARG A 588 -19.13 8.38 3.18
CA ARG A 588 -18.41 7.92 4.36
C ARG A 588 -18.82 8.74 5.58
N LEU A 589 -18.93 8.09 6.72
CA LEU A 589 -19.11 8.77 8.03
C LEU A 589 -17.79 9.46 8.41
N THR A 590 -17.87 10.67 8.95
CA THR A 590 -16.74 11.43 9.49
C THR A 590 -16.64 11.25 11.00
N VAL A 591 -15.54 11.70 11.60
CA VAL A 591 -15.37 11.68 13.08
C VAL A 591 -16.35 12.60 13.81
N GLU A 592 -16.95 13.57 13.12
CA GLU A 592 -17.97 14.49 13.64
C GLU A 592 -19.42 14.04 13.36
N ASP A 593 -19.65 12.74 13.09
CA ASP A 593 -20.97 12.17 12.77
C ASP A 593 -21.67 12.81 11.55
N THR A 594 -20.93 13.50 10.69
CA THR A 594 -21.41 13.97 9.38
C THR A 594 -21.08 12.97 8.28
N ARG A 595 -21.48 13.21 7.05
CA ARG A 595 -21.15 12.34 5.91
C ARG A 595 -20.59 13.13 4.76
N THR A 596 -19.58 12.58 4.10
CA THR A 596 -19.16 13.05 2.78
C THR A 596 -20.22 12.71 1.73
N ASP A 597 -20.19 13.40 0.60
CA ASP A 597 -20.98 13.01 -0.57
C ASP A 597 -20.38 11.79 -1.26
N ASP A 598 -21.20 11.04 -2.01
CA ASP A 598 -20.70 10.05 -2.96
C ASP A 598 -20.05 10.76 -4.16
N PHE A 599 -19.02 10.16 -4.72
CA PHE A 599 -18.34 10.76 -5.86
C PHE A 599 -17.96 9.76 -6.94
N THR A 600 -17.79 10.28 -8.15
CA THR A 600 -17.16 9.58 -9.28
C THR A 600 -16.06 10.44 -9.87
N VAL A 601 -14.84 9.94 -9.85
CA VAL A 601 -13.68 10.59 -10.48
C VAL A 601 -13.24 9.79 -11.70
N VAL A 602 -12.97 10.49 -12.80
CA VAL A 602 -12.48 9.90 -14.06
C VAL A 602 -11.13 10.50 -14.40
N ASN A 603 -10.17 9.64 -14.73
CA ASN A 603 -8.83 9.99 -15.17
C ASN A 603 -8.61 9.53 -16.62
N LEU A 604 -7.85 10.28 -17.40
CA LEU A 604 -7.41 9.93 -18.75
C LEU A 604 -5.91 10.02 -18.86
N THR A 605 -5.28 9.02 -19.47
CA THR A 605 -3.83 9.02 -19.74
C THR A 605 -3.57 8.59 -21.19
N LEU A 606 -2.84 9.42 -21.93
CA LEU A 606 -2.25 9.06 -23.21
C LEU A 606 -0.78 8.74 -22.97
N PHE A 607 -0.38 7.50 -23.20
CA PHE A 607 0.99 7.02 -23.04
C PHE A 607 1.55 6.51 -24.36
N THR A 608 2.81 6.83 -24.68
CA THR A 608 3.48 6.35 -25.90
C THR A 608 4.94 6.01 -25.67
N ARG A 609 5.40 4.92 -26.32
CA ARG A 609 6.81 4.55 -26.48
C ARG A 609 7.29 4.76 -27.93
N GLU A 610 6.61 5.62 -28.69
CA GLU A 610 6.90 5.89 -30.13
C GLU A 610 7.35 7.32 -30.40
N LEU A 611 7.87 8.03 -29.41
CA LEU A 611 8.53 9.30 -29.67
C LEU A 611 9.87 9.05 -30.40
N PRO A 612 10.38 10.05 -31.18
CA PRO A 612 11.63 9.86 -31.94
C PRO A 612 12.81 9.42 -31.07
N GLY A 613 13.56 8.44 -31.57
CA GLY A 613 14.74 7.91 -30.88
C GLY A 613 14.38 6.93 -29.75
N VAL A 614 14.92 7.18 -28.58
CA VAL A 614 14.76 6.38 -27.35
C VAL A 614 13.72 6.95 -26.41
N LEU A 615 12.85 7.85 -26.89
CA LEU A 615 11.96 8.61 -26.06
C LEU A 615 10.61 7.93 -25.85
N LYS A 616 10.07 8.05 -24.64
CA LYS A 616 8.68 7.74 -24.26
C LYS A 616 8.03 8.96 -23.63
N GLY A 617 6.70 9.00 -23.57
CA GLY A 617 6.01 10.11 -22.94
C GLY A 617 4.58 9.80 -22.57
N SER A 618 4.04 10.55 -21.60
CA SER A 618 2.62 10.53 -21.28
C SER A 618 2.07 11.92 -21.03
N LEU A 619 0.76 12.04 -21.26
CA LEU A 619 -0.07 13.16 -20.87
C LEU A 619 -1.26 12.61 -20.08
N SER A 620 -1.38 13.00 -18.82
CA SER A 620 -2.47 12.59 -17.95
C SER A 620 -3.33 13.79 -17.57
N VAL A 621 -4.65 13.59 -17.60
CA VAL A 621 -5.66 14.51 -17.06
C VAL A 621 -6.35 13.78 -15.93
N ARG A 622 -6.17 14.25 -14.73
CA ARG A 622 -6.81 13.71 -13.54
C ARG A 622 -8.06 14.49 -13.21
N ASN A 623 -9.07 13.80 -12.68
CA ASN A 623 -10.38 14.38 -12.37
C ASN A 623 -10.94 15.19 -13.56
N VAL A 624 -11.11 14.54 -14.70
CA VAL A 624 -11.47 15.17 -16.01
C VAL A 624 -12.71 16.05 -15.92
N PHE A 625 -13.68 15.64 -15.09
CA PHE A 625 -14.96 16.34 -14.95
C PHE A 625 -14.93 17.42 -13.87
N ASP A 626 -13.78 17.64 -13.22
CA ASP A 626 -13.62 18.61 -12.13
C ASP A 626 -14.64 18.36 -11.00
N THR A 627 -14.79 17.10 -10.64
CA THR A 627 -15.71 16.69 -9.56
C THR A 627 -15.18 17.20 -8.24
N ASP A 628 -15.98 17.96 -7.52
CA ASP A 628 -15.69 18.31 -6.12
C ASP A 628 -15.96 17.09 -5.26
N TYR A 629 -14.98 16.70 -4.45
CA TYR A 629 -15.10 15.61 -3.49
C TYR A 629 -14.14 15.81 -2.31
N ALA A 630 -14.51 15.22 -1.19
CA ALA A 630 -13.71 15.30 0.04
C ALA A 630 -13.56 13.91 0.67
N ASN A 631 -12.47 13.73 1.41
CA ASN A 631 -12.23 12.56 2.24
C ASN A 631 -12.48 12.92 3.73
N PRO A 632 -13.00 11.99 4.55
CA PRO A 632 -13.03 12.18 5.99
C PRO A 632 -11.61 12.47 6.54
N SER A 633 -11.51 13.38 7.47
CA SER A 633 -10.27 13.69 8.21
C SER A 633 -10.06 12.77 9.40
N GLY A 634 -8.88 12.82 10.00
CA GLY A 634 -8.62 12.32 11.33
C GLY A 634 -9.10 13.29 12.41
N TRP A 635 -9.03 12.84 13.65
CA TRP A 635 -9.46 13.62 14.84
C TRP A 635 -8.60 14.86 15.11
N GLU A 636 -7.38 14.88 14.57
CA GLU A 636 -6.43 16.00 14.70
C GLU A 636 -6.83 17.23 13.89
N HIS A 637 -7.79 17.11 12.97
CA HIS A 637 -8.21 18.21 12.10
C HIS A 637 -9.49 18.88 12.59
N THR A 638 -9.56 20.20 12.50
CA THR A 638 -10.79 20.96 12.69
C THR A 638 -11.84 20.68 11.61
N GLN A 639 -11.40 20.29 10.40
CA GLN A 639 -12.28 19.96 9.28
C GLN A 639 -12.82 18.55 9.44
N ALA A 640 -14.14 18.34 9.38
CA ALA A 640 -14.75 17.00 9.35
C ALA A 640 -14.36 16.21 8.09
N SER A 641 -14.05 16.90 7.01
CA SER A 641 -13.58 16.33 5.74
C SER A 641 -12.69 17.30 4.99
N ILE A 642 -11.72 16.77 4.25
CA ILE A 642 -10.71 17.55 3.54
C ILE A 642 -10.94 17.45 2.03
N ALA A 643 -11.09 18.61 1.38
CA ALA A 643 -11.28 18.72 -0.06
C ALA A 643 -10.09 18.15 -0.83
N GLN A 644 -10.38 17.38 -1.86
CA GLN A 644 -9.40 16.72 -2.69
C GLN A 644 -9.10 17.50 -3.98
N ASN A 645 -8.08 17.05 -4.72
CA ASN A 645 -7.63 17.76 -5.92
C ASN A 645 -8.72 17.81 -7.01
N GLY A 646 -9.00 18.99 -7.51
CA GLY A 646 -9.77 19.22 -8.71
C GLY A 646 -9.06 18.71 -9.98
N ARG A 647 -9.52 19.12 -11.14
CA ARG A 647 -8.89 18.74 -12.42
C ARG A 647 -7.48 19.28 -12.52
N HIS A 648 -6.54 18.38 -12.80
CA HIS A 648 -5.12 18.72 -12.95
C HIS A 648 -4.45 17.89 -14.05
N PHE A 649 -3.28 18.36 -14.50
CA PHE A 649 -2.56 17.83 -15.65
C PHE A 649 -1.14 17.42 -15.25
N LEU A 650 -0.65 16.34 -15.87
CA LEU A 650 0.71 15.85 -15.73
C LEU A 650 1.27 15.48 -17.10
N ILE A 651 2.52 15.85 -17.34
CA ILE A 651 3.29 15.48 -18.53
C ILE A 651 4.52 14.72 -18.06
N MET A 652 4.78 13.58 -18.67
CA MET A 652 6.00 12.80 -18.46
C MET A 652 6.78 12.70 -19.77
N LEU A 653 8.09 12.89 -19.70
CA LEU A 653 9.03 12.57 -20.77
C LEU A 653 10.10 11.63 -20.20
N GLY A 654 10.35 10.53 -20.90
CA GLY A 654 11.36 9.56 -20.54
C GLY A 654 12.26 9.21 -21.71
N ALA A 655 13.47 8.76 -21.40
CA ALA A 655 14.43 8.23 -22.35
C ALA A 655 15.00 6.91 -21.84
N GLU A 656 15.10 5.92 -22.72
CA GLU A 656 15.67 4.60 -22.45
C GLU A 656 16.93 4.40 -23.30
N PHE A 657 18.09 4.10 -22.67
CA PHE A 657 19.41 4.00 -23.31
C PHE A 657 19.97 2.59 -23.23
#